data_cf4688dd497496927cb2db2cd0ad3700
#
_entry.id   cf4688dd497496927cb2db2cd0ad3700
#
_cell.length_a   1.000
_cell.length_b   1.000
_cell.length_c   1.000
_cell.angle_alpha   90.00
_cell.angle_beta   90.00
_cell.angle_gamma   90.00
#
_symmetry.space_group_name_H-M   'P 1'
#
loop_
_entity.id
_entity.type
_entity.pdbx_description
1 polymer ?
#
loop_
_entity_poly.entity_id
_entity_poly.type
_entity_poly.pdbx_seq_one_letter_code
_entity_poly.pdbx_strand_id
1 'polypeptide(L)'
;MSEQLRQAALDFHEFPIPGKIEVTPTKSLATQRDLALAYSPGVAEPCLEIEKDPAASYKYTARGNLVAVISNGTAVLGLGNIGALAGKPVMEGKGVLFKKFAGINVFDIEVNEHDPDKLVDIIASLEPTFGGVNLEDIKAPECFYIEQKLRERMNIPVFHDDQHGTAIISAAAIINSLRIVGKKIEDVRLVASGAGAASIACLNLLLSLGMKRENITVCDSKGVVYKGRDERMDQTKKEYAIEDNGWRKLGDAMPNADIFLGCSAAGALTQDMVKTMAAHPIILALANPNPEITPPEAKAVRPDAIVCTGRSDYPNQVNNVLCFPFIFRGALDVGATTINEEMKRAAVYAIADLALEEQNEVVTSAYGGEGATFGADYVIPRPFDPRLIVRIAPAVAKAAMESGVATRPIQNWDAYVEKLTQFVYKTSLFMRPIFSQAKSAKQRIILAEGEENKALHATQEVISMGLANPILIGRRSVIEEKIKKLGLRLTAGVDFEIVDNEDNPRYEECWKHYYELTKRKGITPAIAKRVVRSNTTVLASTLLSLGYADALVCGLFGSYGKHLASIRDIIGLKDGVKTAAALNSLVLPTGNVFLTDTHVNSNPTAEELAEITLMAAEEIHRFGIEPAVALLSHSNFGSSDSLGAPKMREVLQIVKEHNPHLMIDGEMRGDLAMNEAHRKELMPDSPLKGSANLLVFPDLSASRISYSLLRGTTTAITVGPILMGMNKSAHILNPGASVRRIINMIAYAAVKAQQE
;
A
#
# COMPACT_ATOMS: atom_id res chain seq x y z
N MET A 1 24.86 -18.98 3.14
CA MET A 1 24.59 -17.94 2.14
C MET A 1 25.36 -18.30 0.88
N SER A 2 24.74 -18.30 -0.31
CA SER A 2 25.47 -18.55 -1.56
C SER A 2 26.45 -17.41 -1.86
N GLU A 3 27.57 -17.70 -2.53
CA GLU A 3 28.56 -16.67 -2.90
C GLU A 3 27.92 -15.57 -3.79
N GLN A 4 26.99 -15.95 -4.66
CA GLN A 4 26.22 -15.00 -5.47
C GLN A 4 25.40 -14.02 -4.63
N LEU A 5 24.71 -14.50 -3.59
CA LEU A 5 23.93 -13.66 -2.69
C LEU A 5 24.85 -12.76 -1.86
N ARG A 6 26.01 -13.26 -1.44
CA ARG A 6 27.02 -12.49 -0.73
C ARG A 6 27.51 -11.31 -1.58
N GLN A 7 27.89 -11.57 -2.84
CA GLN A 7 28.39 -10.52 -3.73
C GLN A 7 27.28 -9.51 -4.06
N ALA A 8 26.07 -9.97 -4.36
CA ALA A 8 24.92 -9.07 -4.60
C ALA A 8 24.62 -8.16 -3.41
N ALA A 9 24.76 -8.67 -2.17
CA ALA A 9 24.59 -7.85 -0.97
C ALA A 9 25.67 -6.79 -0.84
N LEU A 10 26.92 -7.09 -1.12
CA LEU A 10 28.03 -6.12 -1.10
C LEU A 10 27.80 -5.03 -2.18
N ASP A 11 27.50 -5.44 -3.42
CA ASP A 11 27.22 -4.53 -4.52
C ASP A 11 26.05 -3.59 -4.21
N PHE A 12 24.99 -4.11 -3.58
CA PHE A 12 23.82 -3.31 -3.16
C PHE A 12 24.16 -2.21 -2.14
N HIS A 13 25.17 -2.43 -1.30
CA HIS A 13 25.61 -1.43 -0.31
C HIS A 13 26.64 -0.44 -0.85
N GLU A 14 27.39 -0.82 -1.91
CA GLU A 14 28.45 0.00 -2.51
C GLU A 14 27.94 0.87 -3.65
N PHE A 15 27.00 0.37 -4.47
CA PHE A 15 26.59 1.02 -5.72
C PHE A 15 25.11 1.45 -5.71
N PRO A 16 24.76 2.53 -6.48
CA PRO A 16 25.62 3.46 -7.22
C PRO A 16 26.34 4.46 -6.31
N ILE A 17 25.90 4.62 -5.06
CA ILE A 17 26.47 5.49 -4.03
C ILE A 17 26.56 4.65 -2.74
N PRO A 18 27.69 4.71 -2.01
CA PRO A 18 27.83 3.97 -0.76
C PRO A 18 26.77 4.32 0.28
N GLY A 19 26.27 3.31 0.99
CA GLY A 19 25.22 3.44 2.00
C GLY A 19 23.82 3.34 1.41
N LYS A 20 22.80 3.46 2.27
CA LYS A 20 21.38 3.29 1.91
C LYS A 20 20.51 4.48 2.23
N ILE A 21 21.05 5.51 2.88
CA ILE A 21 20.33 6.71 3.28
C ILE A 21 21.03 7.97 2.81
N GLU A 22 20.25 9.03 2.59
CA GLU A 22 20.74 10.37 2.30
C GLU A 22 19.88 11.40 3.06
N VAL A 23 20.42 12.59 3.32
CA VAL A 23 19.70 13.71 3.90
C VAL A 23 19.39 14.72 2.81
N THR A 24 18.11 14.88 2.49
CA THR A 24 17.64 15.75 1.40
C THR A 24 16.83 16.92 1.95
N PRO A 25 17.09 18.17 1.52
CA PRO A 25 16.29 19.33 1.88
C PRO A 25 14.83 19.20 1.45
N THR A 26 13.91 19.66 2.29
CA THR A 26 12.46 19.72 1.96
C THR A 26 12.02 21.05 1.34
N LYS A 27 12.92 22.04 1.32
CA LYS A 27 12.68 23.37 0.79
C LYS A 27 13.70 23.69 -0.32
N SER A 28 13.23 24.37 -1.33
CA SER A 28 14.12 24.91 -2.38
C SER A 28 14.94 26.07 -1.82
N LEU A 29 16.20 26.17 -2.24
CA LEU A 29 17.11 27.27 -1.93
C LEU A 29 17.72 27.78 -3.23
N ALA A 30 16.96 28.55 -3.99
CA ALA A 30 17.32 29.02 -5.33
C ALA A 30 17.51 30.55 -5.40
N THR A 31 16.97 31.31 -4.48
CA THR A 31 16.98 32.77 -4.50
C THR A 31 17.55 33.38 -3.22
N GLN A 32 17.96 34.65 -3.28
CA GLN A 32 18.39 35.43 -2.11
C GLN A 32 17.29 35.53 -1.04
N ARG A 33 16.01 35.55 -1.47
CA ARG A 33 14.86 35.51 -0.57
C ARG A 33 14.77 34.19 0.16
N ASP A 34 14.97 33.06 -0.54
CA ASP A 34 14.93 31.73 0.07
C ASP A 34 16.04 31.59 1.14
N LEU A 35 17.24 32.13 0.83
CA LEU A 35 18.34 32.16 1.78
C LEU A 35 18.01 32.97 3.04
N ALA A 36 17.39 34.14 2.86
CA ALA A 36 16.97 35.01 3.98
C ALA A 36 15.91 34.36 4.85
N LEU A 37 15.00 33.56 4.28
CA LEU A 37 13.98 32.83 5.02
C LEU A 37 14.53 31.55 5.67
N ALA A 38 15.38 30.81 4.98
CA ALA A 38 15.90 29.53 5.44
C ALA A 38 16.98 29.66 6.51
N TYR A 39 17.72 30.78 6.51
CA TYR A 39 18.84 30.99 7.40
C TYR A 39 18.80 32.41 8.03
N SER A 40 19.61 33.36 7.60
CA SER A 40 19.70 34.67 8.23
C SER A 40 19.03 35.76 7.34
N PRO A 41 18.14 36.58 7.89
CA PRO A 41 17.72 36.73 9.30
C PRO A 41 16.45 35.91 9.68
N GLY A 42 15.72 35.35 8.74
CA GLY A 42 14.39 34.80 8.93
C GLY A 42 14.30 33.63 9.91
N VAL A 43 15.37 32.86 10.06
CA VAL A 43 15.43 31.70 10.99
C VAL A 43 15.26 32.11 12.47
N ALA A 44 15.47 33.36 12.82
CA ALA A 44 15.28 33.84 14.19
C ALA A 44 13.82 33.70 14.68
N GLU A 45 12.85 33.93 13.79
CA GLU A 45 11.42 33.89 14.14
C GLU A 45 10.97 32.52 14.65
N PRO A 46 11.17 31.41 13.92
CA PRO A 46 10.82 30.10 14.46
C PRO A 46 11.61 29.71 15.71
N CYS A 47 12.85 30.19 15.89
CA CYS A 47 13.61 29.98 17.13
C CYS A 47 12.91 30.64 18.32
N LEU A 48 12.48 31.89 18.18
CA LEU A 48 11.77 32.62 19.24
C LEU A 48 10.40 32.00 19.56
N GLU A 49 9.69 31.50 18.56
CA GLU A 49 8.42 30.79 18.79
C GLU A 49 8.63 29.46 19.56
N ILE A 50 9.69 28.72 19.25
CA ILE A 50 10.03 27.48 19.97
C ILE A 50 10.52 27.77 21.40
N GLU A 51 11.25 28.87 21.62
CA GLU A 51 11.66 29.31 22.96
C GLU A 51 10.45 29.61 23.86
N LYS A 52 9.42 30.28 23.30
CA LYS A 52 8.16 30.57 24.01
C LYS A 52 7.33 29.30 24.28
N ASP A 53 7.24 28.42 23.30
CA ASP A 53 6.49 27.17 23.37
C ASP A 53 7.28 26.03 22.73
N PRO A 54 7.91 25.15 23.52
CA PRO A 54 8.67 24.01 23.00
C PRO A 54 7.87 23.09 22.09
N ALA A 55 6.53 23.03 22.21
CA ALA A 55 5.68 22.24 21.32
C ALA A 55 5.69 22.78 19.87
N ALA A 56 6.00 24.06 19.66
CA ALA A 56 6.17 24.66 18.35
C ALA A 56 7.32 24.02 17.54
N SER A 57 8.26 23.32 18.20
CA SER A 57 9.31 22.54 17.52
C SER A 57 8.75 21.50 16.55
N TYR A 58 7.61 20.90 16.85
CA TYR A 58 6.92 19.95 15.97
C TYR A 58 6.28 20.60 14.73
N LYS A 59 6.05 21.91 14.78
CA LYS A 59 5.49 22.69 13.66
C LYS A 59 6.60 23.24 12.75
N TYR A 60 7.70 23.71 13.32
CA TYR A 60 8.72 24.48 12.60
C TYR A 60 9.98 23.68 12.28
N THR A 61 10.12 22.46 12.78
CA THR A 61 11.29 21.60 12.52
C THR A 61 10.87 20.21 12.05
N ALA A 62 11.84 19.40 11.62
CA ALA A 62 11.64 18.00 11.24
C ALA A 62 11.40 17.06 12.44
N ARG A 63 11.50 17.55 13.68
CA ARG A 63 11.47 16.76 14.92
C ARG A 63 10.28 15.81 15.01
N GLY A 64 9.09 16.25 14.61
CA GLY A 64 7.84 15.47 14.69
C GLY A 64 7.78 14.24 13.78
N ASN A 65 8.69 14.13 12.81
CA ASN A 65 8.77 13.00 11.88
C ASN A 65 10.18 12.41 11.79
N LEU A 66 10.98 12.54 12.85
CA LEU A 66 12.37 12.08 12.89
C LEU A 66 12.57 11.17 14.08
N VAL A 67 13.01 9.93 13.81
CA VAL A 67 13.32 8.90 14.81
C VAL A 67 14.82 8.64 14.82
N ALA A 68 15.42 8.53 16.02
CA ALA A 68 16.76 8.01 16.17
C ALA A 68 16.73 6.49 16.20
N VAL A 69 17.51 5.82 15.37
CA VAL A 69 17.81 4.39 15.50
C VAL A 69 19.18 4.27 16.14
N ILE A 70 19.21 3.80 17.39
CA ILE A 70 20.43 3.83 18.23
C ILE A 70 20.87 2.43 18.58
N SER A 71 22.17 2.16 18.38
CA SER A 71 22.81 0.89 18.70
C SER A 71 24.21 1.11 19.27
N ASN A 72 24.66 0.21 20.12
CA ASN A 72 26.08 0.07 20.48
C ASN A 72 26.73 -1.17 19.87
N GLY A 73 26.01 -1.90 19.02
CA GLY A 73 26.51 -3.03 18.25
C GLY A 73 26.87 -4.26 19.07
N THR A 74 26.26 -4.43 20.26
CA THR A 74 26.60 -5.53 21.18
C THR A 74 25.82 -6.82 20.93
N ALA A 75 24.75 -6.79 20.12
CA ALA A 75 23.93 -7.96 19.77
C ALA A 75 23.43 -7.91 18.34
N VAL A 76 24.31 -7.66 17.37
CA VAL A 76 23.95 -7.43 15.95
C VAL A 76 23.52 -8.74 15.28
N LEU A 77 22.24 -8.88 14.98
CA LEU A 77 21.65 -10.06 14.31
C LEU A 77 22.15 -11.37 14.95
N GLY A 78 22.52 -12.35 14.13
CA GLY A 78 23.16 -13.59 14.59
C GLY A 78 24.69 -13.50 14.74
N LEU A 79 25.28 -12.31 14.57
CA LEU A 79 26.73 -12.08 14.60
C LEU A 79 27.27 -11.75 16.01
N GLY A 80 26.37 -11.35 16.94
CA GLY A 80 26.74 -11.01 18.31
C GLY A 80 27.39 -9.63 18.44
N ASN A 81 28.37 -9.52 19.33
CA ASN A 81 29.06 -8.25 19.60
C ASN A 81 30.15 -7.97 18.54
N ILE A 82 29.78 -7.30 17.47
CA ILE A 82 30.69 -6.88 16.40
C ILE A 82 31.06 -5.40 16.48
N GLY A 83 30.52 -4.68 17.46
CA GLY A 83 30.77 -3.26 17.72
C GLY A 83 29.87 -2.32 16.89
N ALA A 84 29.80 -1.09 17.38
CA ALA A 84 28.91 -0.06 16.84
C ALA A 84 29.11 0.21 15.35
N LEU A 85 30.37 0.42 14.93
CA LEU A 85 30.71 0.74 13.54
C LEU A 85 30.30 -0.37 12.56
N ALA A 86 30.57 -1.62 12.90
CA ALA A 86 30.21 -2.75 12.04
C ALA A 86 28.69 -3.00 12.00
N GLY A 87 27.93 -2.53 12.98
CA GLY A 87 26.47 -2.56 13.02
C GLY A 87 25.79 -1.53 12.11
N LYS A 88 26.50 -0.49 11.64
CA LYS A 88 25.90 0.61 10.86
C LYS A 88 25.08 0.16 9.64
N PRO A 89 25.49 -0.81 8.81
CA PRO A 89 24.67 -1.24 7.68
C PRO A 89 23.28 -1.75 8.09
N VAL A 90 23.14 -2.35 9.29
CA VAL A 90 21.85 -2.79 9.81
C VAL A 90 20.99 -1.60 10.19
N MET A 91 21.57 -0.60 10.87
CA MET A 91 20.87 0.62 11.32
C MET A 91 20.39 1.46 10.14
N GLU A 92 21.21 1.64 9.08
CA GLU A 92 20.76 2.25 7.83
C GLU A 92 19.61 1.46 7.19
N GLY A 93 19.67 0.13 7.21
CA GLY A 93 18.59 -0.74 6.75
C GLY A 93 17.30 -0.49 7.52
N LYS A 94 17.36 -0.35 8.84
CA LYS A 94 16.23 0.01 9.68
C LYS A 94 15.64 1.37 9.26
N GLY A 95 16.48 2.37 8.98
CA GLY A 95 16.07 3.68 8.47
C GLY A 95 15.32 3.61 7.14
N VAL A 96 15.79 2.77 6.20
CA VAL A 96 15.10 2.52 4.93
C VAL A 96 13.70 1.95 5.16
N LEU A 97 13.54 1.00 6.09
CA LEU A 97 12.24 0.40 6.39
C LEU A 97 11.28 1.42 7.03
N PHE A 98 11.72 2.24 7.98
CA PHE A 98 10.93 3.35 8.53
C PHE A 98 10.43 4.30 7.45
N LYS A 99 11.33 4.70 6.53
CA LYS A 99 10.99 5.61 5.44
C LYS A 99 10.01 4.99 4.45
N LYS A 100 10.29 3.74 4.03
CA LYS A 100 9.50 3.03 3.03
C LYS A 100 8.08 2.76 3.50
N PHE A 101 7.92 2.23 4.72
CA PHE A 101 6.64 1.74 5.21
C PHE A 101 5.80 2.77 5.94
N ALA A 102 6.42 3.75 6.58
CA ALA A 102 5.71 4.74 7.39
C ALA A 102 6.03 6.22 7.08
N GLY A 103 6.89 6.50 6.11
CA GLY A 103 7.28 7.87 5.75
C GLY A 103 8.08 8.59 6.84
N ILE A 104 8.60 7.87 7.83
CA ILE A 104 9.37 8.41 8.94
C ILE A 104 10.82 8.58 8.52
N ASN A 105 11.39 9.73 8.80
CA ASN A 105 12.82 9.99 8.62
C ASN A 105 13.60 9.41 9.80
N VAL A 106 14.83 8.96 9.53
CA VAL A 106 15.68 8.34 10.54
C VAL A 106 17.08 8.94 10.45
N PHE A 107 17.66 9.23 11.62
CA PHE A 107 19.10 9.26 11.79
C PHE A 107 19.53 8.02 12.57
N ASP A 108 20.40 7.20 11.97
CA ASP A 108 21.05 6.11 12.65
C ASP A 108 22.25 6.65 13.44
N ILE A 109 22.37 6.22 14.70
CA ILE A 109 23.37 6.71 15.64
C ILE A 109 24.05 5.50 16.29
N GLU A 110 25.26 5.23 15.87
CA GLU A 110 26.11 4.18 16.39
C GLU A 110 26.96 4.73 17.53
N VAL A 111 26.70 4.28 18.76
CA VAL A 111 27.37 4.77 19.96
C VAL A 111 28.40 3.77 20.45
N ASN A 112 29.68 4.15 20.43
CA ASN A 112 30.76 3.31 20.93
C ASN A 112 30.89 3.43 22.48
N GLU A 113 29.85 3.02 23.20
CA GLU A 113 29.82 3.00 24.66
C GLU A 113 29.18 1.69 25.16
N HIS A 114 29.83 1.07 26.16
CA HIS A 114 29.40 -0.19 26.74
C HIS A 114 28.87 -0.04 28.17
N ASP A 115 29.19 1.07 28.83
CA ASP A 115 28.65 1.39 30.15
C ASP A 115 27.17 1.80 30.00
N PRO A 116 26.24 1.07 30.63
CA PRO A 116 24.81 1.36 30.47
C PRO A 116 24.42 2.76 30.98
N ASP A 117 24.99 3.25 32.06
CA ASP A 117 24.63 4.58 32.59
C ASP A 117 25.12 5.70 31.69
N LYS A 118 26.33 5.59 31.15
CA LYS A 118 26.83 6.56 30.15
C LYS A 118 26.05 6.51 28.86
N LEU A 119 25.67 5.32 28.40
CA LEU A 119 24.86 5.18 27.21
C LEU A 119 23.48 5.83 27.40
N VAL A 120 22.86 5.66 28.56
CA VAL A 120 21.61 6.35 28.95
C VAL A 120 21.78 7.87 28.91
N ASP A 121 22.88 8.39 29.47
CA ASP A 121 23.16 9.84 29.50
C ASP A 121 23.35 10.40 28.09
N ILE A 122 24.07 9.70 27.23
CA ILE A 122 24.28 10.10 25.83
C ILE A 122 22.93 10.14 25.09
N ILE A 123 22.14 9.07 25.17
CA ILE A 123 20.87 8.96 24.43
C ILE A 123 19.85 9.99 24.93
N ALA A 124 19.72 10.16 26.26
CA ALA A 124 18.77 11.11 26.82
C ALA A 124 19.08 12.55 26.39
N SER A 125 20.35 12.91 26.23
CA SER A 125 20.77 14.25 25.79
C SER A 125 20.39 14.57 24.33
N LEU A 126 20.04 13.56 23.52
CA LEU A 126 19.63 13.71 22.13
C LEU A 126 18.13 14.02 21.95
N GLU A 127 17.33 13.97 23.03
CA GLU A 127 15.88 14.18 22.97
C GLU A 127 15.44 15.42 22.18
N PRO A 128 16.09 16.61 22.25
CA PRO A 128 15.66 17.78 21.52
C PRO A 128 15.62 17.61 19.98
N THR A 129 16.39 16.68 19.44
CA THR A 129 16.47 16.43 17.98
C THR A 129 15.32 15.57 17.47
N PHE A 130 14.79 14.64 18.31
CA PHE A 130 13.95 13.55 17.84
C PHE A 130 12.53 13.59 18.36
N GLY A 131 11.61 12.98 17.59
CA GLY A 131 10.25 12.68 18.04
C GLY A 131 10.10 11.31 18.70
N GLY A 132 11.11 10.44 18.57
CA GLY A 132 11.14 9.11 19.15
C GLY A 132 12.50 8.44 19.02
N VAL A 133 12.75 7.40 19.81
CA VAL A 133 13.98 6.61 19.83
C VAL A 133 13.66 5.13 19.64
N ASN A 134 14.24 4.51 18.63
CA ASN A 134 14.28 3.06 18.46
C ASN A 134 15.64 2.54 18.89
N LEU A 135 15.68 1.74 19.95
CA LEU A 135 16.88 1.02 20.37
C LEU A 135 16.98 -0.28 19.60
N GLU A 136 18.17 -0.60 19.11
CA GLU A 136 18.42 -1.75 18.24
C GLU A 136 19.72 -2.45 18.61
N ASP A 137 19.72 -3.78 18.57
CA ASP A 137 20.93 -4.62 18.71
C ASP A 137 21.76 -4.33 19.98
N ILE A 138 21.09 -4.01 21.09
CA ILE A 138 21.70 -3.88 22.42
C ILE A 138 21.47 -5.17 23.19
N LYS A 139 22.55 -5.77 23.69
CA LYS A 139 22.48 -7.09 24.35
C LYS A 139 21.71 -7.07 25.68
N ALA A 140 21.12 -8.21 26.00
CA ALA A 140 20.60 -8.47 27.35
C ALA A 140 21.72 -8.89 28.31
N PRO A 141 21.62 -8.59 29.62
CA PRO A 141 20.48 -7.93 30.29
C PRO A 141 20.49 -6.40 30.23
N GLU A 142 21.55 -5.77 29.73
CA GLU A 142 21.74 -4.32 29.73
C GLU A 142 20.63 -3.57 29.00
N CYS A 143 20.08 -4.13 27.92
CA CYS A 143 19.00 -3.51 27.16
C CYS A 143 17.74 -3.23 27.99
N PHE A 144 17.40 -4.08 28.94
CA PHE A 144 16.25 -3.86 29.83
C PHE A 144 16.45 -2.63 30.74
N TYR A 145 17.63 -2.52 31.32
CA TYR A 145 18.00 -1.40 32.17
C TYR A 145 18.04 -0.08 31.39
N ILE A 146 18.70 -0.10 30.23
CA ILE A 146 18.85 1.08 29.37
C ILE A 146 17.47 1.59 28.89
N GLU A 147 16.62 0.72 28.39
CA GLU A 147 15.28 1.11 27.94
C GLU A 147 14.45 1.68 29.10
N GLN A 148 14.43 1.00 30.23
CA GLN A 148 13.69 1.46 31.40
C GLN A 148 14.14 2.86 31.84
N LYS A 149 15.45 3.09 31.97
CA LYS A 149 16.01 4.38 32.40
C LYS A 149 15.73 5.50 31.41
N LEU A 150 15.77 5.21 30.10
CA LEU A 150 15.42 6.17 29.05
C LEU A 150 13.93 6.52 29.07
N ARG A 151 13.05 5.54 29.25
CA ARG A 151 11.61 5.77 29.40
C ARG A 151 11.25 6.60 30.65
N GLU A 152 12.00 6.46 31.73
CA GLU A 152 11.83 7.28 32.94
C GLU A 152 12.30 8.73 32.75
N ARG A 153 13.29 8.98 31.86
CA ARG A 153 13.96 10.29 31.72
C ARG A 153 13.43 11.10 30.52
N MET A 154 13.02 10.44 29.45
CA MET A 154 12.65 11.08 28.18
C MET A 154 11.14 11.26 28.08
N ASN A 155 10.72 12.37 27.45
CA ASN A 155 9.32 12.70 27.18
C ASN A 155 8.90 12.39 25.73
N ILE A 156 9.69 11.56 25.05
CA ILE A 156 9.40 11.02 23.72
C ILE A 156 9.40 9.50 23.78
N PRO A 157 8.73 8.81 22.84
CA PRO A 157 8.71 7.35 22.81
C PRO A 157 10.12 6.75 22.74
N VAL A 158 10.42 5.80 23.62
CA VAL A 158 11.60 4.93 23.57
C VAL A 158 11.11 3.50 23.44
N PHE A 159 11.60 2.78 22.44
CA PHE A 159 11.13 1.45 22.09
C PHE A 159 12.28 0.59 21.61
N HIS A 160 12.50 -0.54 22.27
CA HIS A 160 13.52 -1.51 21.87
C HIS A 160 12.89 -2.57 20.97
N ASP A 161 13.19 -2.52 19.67
CA ASP A 161 12.50 -3.34 18.69
C ASP A 161 12.75 -4.84 18.85
N ASP A 162 13.97 -5.26 19.19
CA ASP A 162 14.29 -6.68 19.43
C ASP A 162 13.48 -7.30 20.57
N GLN A 163 13.06 -6.48 21.55
CA GLN A 163 12.18 -6.90 22.62
C GLN A 163 10.71 -6.84 22.17
N HIS A 164 10.23 -5.63 21.93
CA HIS A 164 8.80 -5.35 21.81
C HIS A 164 8.25 -5.59 20.40
N GLY A 165 9.04 -5.35 19.35
CA GLY A 165 8.65 -5.68 17.99
C GLY A 165 8.41 -7.18 17.83
N THR A 166 9.38 -7.98 18.25
CA THR A 166 9.28 -9.45 18.25
C THR A 166 8.09 -9.94 19.09
N ALA A 167 7.88 -9.35 20.27
CA ALA A 167 6.78 -9.70 21.16
C ALA A 167 5.40 -9.44 20.50
N ILE A 168 5.21 -8.27 19.91
CA ILE A 168 3.93 -7.88 19.30
C ILE A 168 3.59 -8.81 18.14
N ILE A 169 4.55 -9.10 17.27
CA ILE A 169 4.30 -9.93 16.08
C ILE A 169 4.07 -11.38 16.48
N SER A 170 4.86 -11.91 17.42
CA SER A 170 4.69 -13.27 17.94
C SER A 170 3.33 -13.44 18.62
N ALA A 171 2.91 -12.45 19.42
CA ALA A 171 1.59 -12.46 20.04
C ALA A 171 0.45 -12.45 19.01
N ALA A 172 0.56 -11.64 17.95
CA ALA A 172 -0.43 -11.62 16.87
C ALA A 172 -0.52 -12.97 16.15
N ALA A 173 0.62 -13.60 15.86
CA ALA A 173 0.66 -14.94 15.25
C ALA A 173 0.05 -16.00 16.17
N ILE A 174 0.34 -15.96 17.48
CA ILE A 174 -0.23 -16.89 18.48
C ILE A 174 -1.74 -16.71 18.59
N ILE A 175 -2.26 -15.48 18.70
CA ILE A 175 -3.69 -15.20 18.78
C ILE A 175 -4.42 -15.79 17.58
N ASN A 176 -3.91 -15.57 16.37
CA ASN A 176 -4.53 -16.09 15.16
C ASN A 176 -4.40 -17.62 15.05
N SER A 177 -3.29 -18.17 15.47
CA SER A 177 -3.13 -19.63 15.53
C SER A 177 -4.14 -20.25 16.51
N LEU A 178 -4.34 -19.63 17.69
CA LEU A 178 -5.33 -20.06 18.67
C LEU A 178 -6.77 -19.96 18.13
N ARG A 179 -7.09 -18.90 17.35
CA ARG A 179 -8.39 -18.78 16.64
C ARG A 179 -8.63 -19.95 15.69
N ILE A 180 -7.60 -20.38 14.92
CA ILE A 180 -7.69 -21.48 13.98
C ILE A 180 -7.89 -22.82 14.69
N VAL A 181 -7.14 -23.07 15.76
CA VAL A 181 -7.19 -24.35 16.48
C VAL A 181 -8.29 -24.42 17.54
N GLY A 182 -9.02 -23.31 17.77
CA GLY A 182 -10.15 -23.26 18.71
C GLY A 182 -9.74 -23.34 20.19
N LYS A 183 -8.52 -22.92 20.54
CA LYS A 183 -8.02 -22.91 21.92
C LYS A 183 -8.02 -21.50 22.49
N LYS A 184 -8.19 -21.37 23.83
CA LYS A 184 -8.15 -20.09 24.52
C LYS A 184 -6.78 -19.86 25.13
N ILE A 185 -6.32 -18.60 25.12
CA ILE A 185 -4.97 -18.22 25.60
C ILE A 185 -4.76 -18.54 27.09
N GLU A 186 -5.80 -18.48 27.89
CA GLU A 186 -5.75 -18.81 29.33
C GLU A 186 -5.60 -20.30 29.64
N ASP A 187 -5.91 -21.18 28.68
CA ASP A 187 -5.95 -22.63 28.87
C ASP A 187 -4.77 -23.38 28.26
N VAL A 188 -3.95 -22.70 27.43
CA VAL A 188 -2.87 -23.33 26.69
C VAL A 188 -1.54 -23.29 27.47
N ARG A 189 -0.72 -24.33 27.26
CA ARG A 189 0.61 -24.45 27.85
C ARG A 189 1.68 -24.06 26.84
N LEU A 190 2.57 -23.16 27.24
CA LEU A 190 3.66 -22.66 26.42
C LEU A 190 5.01 -23.07 27.00
N VAL A 191 5.89 -23.57 26.09
CA VAL A 191 7.30 -23.81 26.38
C VAL A 191 8.15 -22.86 25.55
N ALA A 192 8.95 -22.04 26.24
CA ALA A 192 9.88 -21.12 25.59
C ALA A 192 11.31 -21.69 25.61
N SER A 193 11.95 -21.69 24.47
CA SER A 193 13.39 -22.00 24.32
C SER A 193 14.15 -20.70 24.07
N GLY A 194 14.97 -20.32 25.02
CA GLY A 194 15.63 -19.03 25.13
C GLY A 194 15.04 -18.18 26.26
N ALA A 195 15.90 -17.50 27.00
CA ALA A 195 15.53 -16.60 28.11
C ALA A 195 16.19 -15.23 27.94
N GLY A 196 16.38 -14.80 26.68
CA GLY A 196 16.91 -13.49 26.33
C GLY A 196 15.83 -12.42 26.18
N ALA A 197 16.24 -11.25 25.70
CA ALA A 197 15.38 -10.07 25.56
C ALA A 197 14.07 -10.32 24.83
N ALA A 198 14.13 -10.92 23.64
CA ALA A 198 12.95 -11.20 22.82
C ALA A 198 11.98 -12.17 23.51
N SER A 199 12.50 -13.29 24.02
CA SER A 199 11.67 -14.30 24.70
C SER A 199 10.92 -13.73 25.89
N ILE A 200 11.63 -13.06 26.79
CA ILE A 200 11.02 -12.45 28.00
C ILE A 200 9.97 -11.39 27.63
N ALA A 201 10.26 -10.55 26.64
CA ALA A 201 9.29 -9.55 26.19
C ALA A 201 8.03 -10.21 25.59
N CYS A 202 8.18 -11.31 24.82
CA CYS A 202 7.06 -12.11 24.33
C CYS A 202 6.20 -12.65 25.47
N LEU A 203 6.83 -13.26 26.47
CA LEU A 203 6.12 -13.82 27.63
C LEU A 203 5.38 -12.76 28.43
N ASN A 204 6.01 -11.62 28.72
CA ASN A 204 5.37 -10.51 29.42
C ASN A 204 4.15 -9.99 28.66
N LEU A 205 4.24 -9.85 27.35
CA LEU A 205 3.10 -9.40 26.52
C LEU A 205 1.97 -10.45 26.51
N LEU A 206 2.29 -11.74 26.40
CA LEU A 206 1.31 -12.82 26.44
C LEU A 206 0.58 -12.90 27.78
N LEU A 207 1.29 -12.65 28.90
CA LEU A 207 0.65 -12.51 30.23
C LEU A 207 -0.36 -11.35 30.25
N SER A 208 -0.01 -10.20 29.66
CA SER A 208 -0.92 -9.06 29.56
C SER A 208 -2.15 -9.33 28.67
N LEU A 209 -2.06 -10.32 27.79
CA LEU A 209 -3.14 -10.76 26.91
C LEU A 209 -3.99 -11.90 27.51
N GLY A 210 -3.68 -12.36 28.73
CA GLY A 210 -4.47 -13.32 29.46
C GLY A 210 -3.86 -14.72 29.62
N MET A 211 -2.64 -14.96 29.12
CA MET A 211 -1.95 -16.22 29.39
C MET A 211 -1.62 -16.33 30.88
N LYS A 212 -1.76 -17.51 31.46
CA LYS A 212 -1.46 -17.73 32.87
C LYS A 212 0.02 -18.06 33.05
N ARG A 213 0.64 -17.47 34.07
CA ARG A 213 2.07 -17.69 34.37
C ARG A 213 2.39 -19.15 34.67
N GLU A 214 1.50 -19.84 35.37
CA GLU A 214 1.63 -21.28 35.69
C GLU A 214 1.68 -22.20 34.46
N ASN A 215 1.19 -21.69 33.33
CA ASN A 215 1.19 -22.43 32.06
C ASN A 215 2.47 -22.20 31.22
N ILE A 216 3.41 -21.38 31.70
CA ILE A 216 4.64 -21.03 30.99
C ILE A 216 5.83 -21.78 31.60
N THR A 217 6.59 -22.47 30.76
CA THR A 217 7.88 -23.06 31.13
C THR A 217 8.97 -22.44 30.26
N VAL A 218 10.01 -21.89 30.89
CA VAL A 218 11.15 -21.29 30.20
C VAL A 218 12.35 -22.21 30.28
N CYS A 219 13.03 -22.38 29.15
CA CYS A 219 14.30 -23.10 29.06
C CYS A 219 15.38 -22.15 28.51
N ASP A 220 16.57 -22.20 29.08
CA ASP A 220 17.76 -21.53 28.53
C ASP A 220 18.82 -22.56 28.11
N SER A 221 20.03 -22.12 27.80
CA SER A 221 21.15 -22.99 27.39
C SER A 221 21.56 -24.06 28.43
N LYS A 222 21.08 -23.93 29.68
CA LYS A 222 21.28 -24.87 30.77
C LYS A 222 20.06 -25.75 31.04
N GLY A 223 19.01 -25.55 30.28
CA GLY A 223 17.76 -26.30 30.39
C GLY A 223 16.65 -25.52 31.11
N VAL A 224 15.73 -26.24 31.73
CA VAL A 224 14.55 -25.68 32.40
C VAL A 224 14.93 -24.72 33.49
N VAL A 225 14.24 -23.58 33.54
CA VAL A 225 14.35 -22.58 34.62
C VAL A 225 13.39 -22.96 35.74
N TYR A 226 13.95 -23.39 36.90
CA TYR A 226 13.17 -23.83 38.06
C TYR A 226 13.66 -23.18 39.36
N LYS A 227 12.82 -23.15 40.37
CA LYS A 227 13.15 -22.61 41.68
C LYS A 227 14.25 -23.44 42.35
N GLY A 228 15.28 -22.78 42.86
CA GLY A 228 16.45 -23.45 43.45
C GLY A 228 17.58 -23.77 42.47
N ARG A 229 17.46 -23.42 41.19
CA ARG A 229 18.57 -23.44 40.24
C ARG A 229 19.45 -22.21 40.45
N ASP A 230 20.75 -22.42 40.66
CA ASP A 230 21.70 -21.33 40.87
C ASP A 230 22.43 -20.89 39.60
N GLU A 231 22.59 -21.84 38.63
CA GLU A 231 23.38 -21.60 37.42
C GLU A 231 22.66 -20.68 36.44
N ARG A 232 23.33 -19.57 36.01
CA ARG A 232 22.84 -18.58 35.05
C ARG A 232 21.47 -17.97 35.39
N MET A 233 21.19 -17.79 36.67
CA MET A 233 19.96 -17.13 37.11
C MET A 233 20.19 -15.63 37.29
N ASP A 234 19.27 -14.83 36.79
CA ASP A 234 19.11 -13.40 37.02
C ASP A 234 17.70 -13.11 37.55
N GLN A 235 17.40 -11.87 37.86
CA GLN A 235 16.10 -11.47 38.42
C GLN A 235 14.95 -11.81 37.46
N THR A 236 15.14 -11.56 36.18
CA THR A 236 14.12 -11.78 35.14
C THR A 236 13.77 -13.27 35.02
N LYS A 237 14.77 -14.14 35.00
CA LYS A 237 14.55 -15.61 34.95
C LYS A 237 13.90 -16.11 36.26
N LYS A 238 14.23 -15.57 37.41
CA LYS A 238 13.58 -15.95 38.66
C LYS A 238 12.08 -15.76 38.66
N GLU A 239 11.59 -14.76 37.96
CA GLU A 239 10.17 -14.52 37.81
C GLU A 239 9.44 -15.61 37.02
N TYR A 240 10.13 -16.32 36.14
CA TYR A 240 9.61 -17.42 35.34
C TYR A 240 10.01 -18.79 35.85
N ALA A 241 10.71 -18.91 36.98
CA ALA A 241 11.11 -20.19 37.57
C ALA A 241 9.87 -20.99 37.99
N ILE A 242 9.68 -22.17 37.41
CA ILE A 242 8.65 -23.12 37.83
C ILE A 242 9.04 -23.82 39.12
N GLU A 243 8.11 -24.45 39.85
CA GLU A 243 8.43 -25.35 40.94
C GLU A 243 9.28 -26.52 40.40
N ASP A 244 10.21 -26.99 41.22
CA ASP A 244 11.08 -28.13 40.84
C ASP A 244 10.27 -29.42 40.74
N ASN A 245 9.92 -29.78 39.48
CA ASN A 245 9.17 -30.98 39.13
C ASN A 245 10.05 -32.09 38.54
N GLY A 246 11.37 -31.92 38.61
CA GLY A 246 12.35 -32.86 38.07
C GLY A 246 12.69 -32.63 36.58
N TRP A 247 12.06 -31.70 35.90
CA TRP A 247 12.41 -31.37 34.50
C TRP A 247 13.75 -30.61 34.48
N ARG A 248 14.62 -31.00 33.56
CA ARG A 248 15.97 -30.42 33.41
C ARG A 248 16.24 -29.95 31.97
N LYS A 249 15.76 -30.66 30.97
CA LYS A 249 16.02 -30.38 29.57
C LYS A 249 14.74 -29.90 28.86
N LEU A 250 14.90 -29.22 27.72
CA LEU A 250 13.80 -28.80 26.88
C LEU A 250 12.84 -29.96 26.57
N GLY A 251 13.39 -31.13 26.23
CA GLY A 251 12.58 -32.32 25.93
C GLY A 251 11.69 -32.82 27.07
N ASP A 252 12.05 -32.51 28.34
CA ASP A 252 11.21 -32.86 29.50
C ASP A 252 9.96 -31.99 29.59
N ALA A 253 10.05 -30.76 29.11
CA ALA A 253 8.95 -29.78 29.14
C ALA A 253 7.99 -29.89 27.94
N MET A 254 8.42 -30.48 26.81
CA MET A 254 7.65 -30.49 25.57
C MET A 254 6.38 -31.36 25.56
N PRO A 255 6.29 -32.51 26.27
CA PRO A 255 5.09 -33.33 26.27
C PRO A 255 3.83 -32.52 26.63
N ASN A 256 2.79 -32.62 25.78
CA ASN A 256 1.51 -31.90 25.90
C ASN A 256 1.63 -30.36 25.90
N ALA A 257 2.71 -29.76 25.41
CA ALA A 257 2.80 -28.34 25.17
C ALA A 257 1.93 -27.96 23.95
N ASP A 258 1.12 -26.90 24.08
CA ASP A 258 0.31 -26.36 22.99
C ASP A 258 1.13 -25.43 22.09
N ILE A 259 2.03 -24.66 22.70
CA ILE A 259 2.83 -23.65 22.03
C ILE A 259 4.31 -23.84 22.33
N PHE A 260 5.13 -23.83 21.30
CA PHE A 260 6.57 -23.67 21.40
C PHE A 260 6.98 -22.29 20.92
N LEU A 261 7.69 -21.53 21.75
CA LEU A 261 8.27 -20.24 21.42
C LEU A 261 9.80 -20.36 21.40
N GLY A 262 10.39 -20.41 20.22
CA GLY A 262 11.83 -20.47 20.01
C GLY A 262 12.45 -19.11 19.76
N CYS A 263 13.34 -18.70 20.66
CA CYS A 263 14.22 -17.52 20.54
C CYS A 263 15.65 -17.95 20.96
N SER A 264 16.15 -19.04 20.42
CA SER A 264 17.36 -19.72 20.91
C SER A 264 18.36 -20.00 19.79
N ALA A 265 18.52 -21.24 19.40
CA ALA A 265 19.52 -21.66 18.44
C ALA A 265 18.96 -22.66 17.42
N ALA A 266 19.55 -22.67 16.24
CA ALA A 266 19.21 -23.61 15.17
C ALA A 266 19.19 -25.06 15.66
N GLY A 267 18.14 -25.82 15.29
CA GLY A 267 18.03 -27.22 15.60
C GLY A 267 17.73 -27.57 17.08
N ALA A 268 17.40 -26.59 17.90
CA ALA A 268 17.08 -26.80 19.32
C ALA A 268 15.81 -27.62 19.53
N LEU A 269 14.85 -27.56 18.62
CA LEU A 269 13.62 -28.33 18.64
C LEU A 269 13.72 -29.53 17.68
N THR A 270 13.66 -30.73 18.23
CA THR A 270 13.75 -31.97 17.40
C THR A 270 12.36 -32.48 16.99
N GLN A 271 12.30 -33.28 15.92
CA GLN A 271 11.04 -33.92 15.50
C GLN A 271 10.44 -34.80 16.61
N ASP A 272 11.26 -35.47 17.42
CA ASP A 272 10.75 -36.30 18.52
C ASP A 272 10.10 -35.47 19.62
N MET A 273 10.63 -34.27 19.92
CA MET A 273 9.99 -33.34 20.83
C MET A 273 8.65 -32.85 20.25
N VAL A 274 8.59 -32.52 18.97
CA VAL A 274 7.37 -32.07 18.29
C VAL A 274 6.26 -33.14 18.31
N LYS A 275 6.62 -34.43 18.18
CA LYS A 275 5.65 -35.54 18.29
C LYS A 275 4.93 -35.58 19.64
N THR A 276 5.59 -35.14 20.71
CA THR A 276 5.04 -35.19 22.07
C THR A 276 4.11 -34.01 22.43
N MET A 277 4.07 -32.99 21.59
CA MET A 277 3.22 -31.81 21.80
C MET A 277 1.71 -32.16 21.75
N ALA A 278 0.92 -31.28 22.31
CA ALA A 278 -0.55 -31.37 22.28
C ALA A 278 -1.11 -31.41 20.83
N ALA A 279 -2.38 -31.74 20.67
CA ALA A 279 -3.07 -31.69 19.36
C ALA A 279 -3.03 -30.26 18.79
N HIS A 280 -2.82 -30.16 17.47
CA HIS A 280 -2.70 -28.91 16.75
C HIS A 280 -1.66 -27.95 17.37
N PRO A 281 -0.38 -28.35 17.45
CA PRO A 281 0.65 -27.55 18.09
C PRO A 281 0.96 -26.30 17.28
N ILE A 282 1.27 -25.22 18.02
CA ILE A 282 1.69 -23.93 17.46
C ILE A 282 3.19 -23.78 17.71
N ILE A 283 3.97 -23.63 16.65
CA ILE A 283 5.44 -23.60 16.73
C ILE A 283 5.94 -22.29 16.14
N LEU A 284 6.51 -21.42 16.98
CA LEU A 284 7.23 -20.23 16.56
C LEU A 284 8.73 -20.50 16.69
N ALA A 285 9.39 -20.78 15.59
CA ALA A 285 10.83 -21.06 15.55
C ALA A 285 11.56 -19.84 14.97
N LEU A 286 11.94 -18.90 15.85
CA LEU A 286 12.34 -17.55 15.47
C LEU A 286 13.85 -17.31 15.46
N ALA A 287 14.68 -18.34 15.72
CA ALA A 287 16.15 -18.24 15.63
C ALA A 287 16.59 -17.84 14.20
N ASN A 288 17.54 -16.92 14.12
CA ASN A 288 18.11 -16.42 12.87
C ASN A 288 19.61 -16.75 12.76
N PRO A 289 20.13 -17.10 11.57
CA PRO A 289 19.44 -17.25 10.29
C PRO A 289 18.72 -18.58 10.10
N ASN A 290 18.96 -19.56 10.94
CA ASN A 290 18.35 -20.88 10.88
C ASN A 290 17.44 -21.09 12.09
N PRO A 291 16.18 -21.53 11.88
CA PRO A 291 15.21 -21.72 12.96
C PRO A 291 15.54 -22.94 13.84
N GLU A 292 14.92 -23.02 15.01
CA GLU A 292 15.01 -24.15 15.93
C GLU A 292 14.55 -25.48 15.28
N ILE A 293 13.58 -25.40 14.36
CA ILE A 293 13.13 -26.45 13.46
C ILE A 293 12.56 -25.80 12.20
N THR A 294 12.74 -26.43 11.05
CA THR A 294 12.13 -25.94 9.82
C THR A 294 10.67 -26.36 9.69
N PRO A 295 9.80 -25.58 9.02
CA PRO A 295 8.41 -25.96 8.78
C PRO A 295 8.24 -27.35 8.11
N PRO A 296 9.02 -27.73 7.09
CA PRO A 296 8.94 -29.07 6.52
C PRO A 296 9.27 -30.17 7.53
N GLU A 297 10.28 -30.00 8.39
CA GLU A 297 10.65 -30.97 9.42
C GLU A 297 9.56 -31.14 10.48
N ALA A 298 8.97 -30.04 10.94
CA ALA A 298 7.88 -30.07 11.91
C ALA A 298 6.61 -30.71 11.33
N LYS A 299 6.21 -30.32 10.10
CA LYS A 299 5.04 -30.87 9.42
C LYS A 299 5.19 -32.31 8.98
N ALA A 300 6.42 -32.81 8.78
CA ALA A 300 6.68 -34.23 8.48
C ALA A 300 6.23 -35.17 9.60
N VAL A 301 6.30 -34.74 10.86
CA VAL A 301 5.89 -35.51 12.02
C VAL A 301 4.56 -35.04 12.64
N ARG A 302 4.17 -33.81 12.40
CA ARG A 302 2.90 -33.20 12.86
C ARG A 302 2.30 -32.35 11.73
N PRO A 303 1.56 -32.98 10.78
CA PRO A 303 0.90 -32.26 9.69
C PRO A 303 -0.13 -31.25 10.16
N ASP A 304 -0.65 -31.41 11.38
CA ASP A 304 -1.61 -30.50 12.04
C ASP A 304 -0.95 -29.27 12.70
N ALA A 305 0.38 -29.14 12.65
CA ALA A 305 1.10 -28.02 13.25
C ALA A 305 0.95 -26.73 12.45
N ILE A 306 0.76 -25.62 13.17
CA ILE A 306 0.95 -24.26 12.62
C ILE A 306 2.38 -23.85 12.93
N VAL A 307 3.16 -23.52 11.90
CA VAL A 307 4.58 -23.18 12.04
C VAL A 307 4.84 -21.77 11.53
N CYS A 308 5.50 -20.96 12.36
CA CYS A 308 5.95 -19.61 12.05
C CYS A 308 7.48 -19.53 12.19
N THR A 309 8.14 -18.78 11.31
CA THR A 309 9.59 -18.55 11.36
C THR A 309 9.93 -17.09 11.03
N GLY A 310 11.17 -16.66 11.31
CA GLY A 310 11.68 -15.35 10.86
C GLY A 310 12.03 -15.30 9.36
N ARG A 311 12.03 -16.43 8.65
CA ARG A 311 12.50 -16.53 7.26
C ARG A 311 11.40 -16.15 6.26
N SER A 312 11.80 -15.43 5.21
CA SER A 312 10.89 -15.01 4.13
C SER A 312 10.57 -16.11 3.10
N ASP A 313 11.30 -17.20 3.09
CA ASP A 313 11.12 -18.33 2.19
C ASP A 313 10.14 -19.38 2.70
N TYR A 314 9.58 -19.18 3.90
CA TYR A 314 8.53 -20.01 4.49
C TYR A 314 7.23 -19.23 4.73
N PRO A 315 6.08 -19.89 4.81
CA PRO A 315 4.83 -19.29 5.27
C PRO A 315 4.93 -18.72 6.68
N ASN A 316 4.02 -17.78 7.02
CA ASN A 316 3.95 -17.19 8.36
C ASN A 316 5.27 -16.54 8.82
N GLN A 317 5.83 -15.66 7.99
CA GLN A 317 7.04 -14.91 8.35
C GLN A 317 6.77 -13.94 9.49
N VAL A 318 7.38 -14.17 10.65
CA VAL A 318 7.40 -13.27 11.80
C VAL A 318 8.56 -12.29 11.63
N ASN A 319 8.24 -11.06 11.21
CA ASN A 319 9.24 -10.04 10.91
C ASN A 319 8.85 -8.71 11.59
N ASN A 320 9.78 -8.11 12.33
CA ASN A 320 9.57 -6.86 13.09
C ASN A 320 9.07 -5.70 12.23
N VAL A 321 9.32 -5.70 10.92
CA VAL A 321 8.81 -4.69 9.99
C VAL A 321 7.28 -4.60 9.95
N LEU A 322 6.58 -5.65 10.39
CA LEU A 322 5.12 -5.62 10.55
C LEU A 322 4.66 -4.71 11.71
N CYS A 323 5.54 -4.29 12.60
CA CYS A 323 5.20 -3.54 13.80
C CYS A 323 5.88 -2.17 13.86
N PHE A 324 7.23 -2.12 13.94
CA PHE A 324 7.93 -0.90 14.37
C PHE A 324 7.64 0.35 13.53
N PRO A 325 7.51 0.30 12.20
CA PRO A 325 7.24 1.51 11.44
C PRO A 325 5.87 2.12 11.79
N PHE A 326 4.89 1.27 12.02
CA PHE A 326 3.50 1.66 12.20
C PHE A 326 3.17 2.05 13.64
N ILE A 327 3.80 1.40 14.65
CA ILE A 327 3.65 1.79 16.05
C ILE A 327 4.29 3.16 16.29
N PHE A 328 5.45 3.43 15.68
CA PHE A 328 6.06 4.76 15.69
C PHE A 328 5.21 5.79 14.93
N ARG A 329 4.62 5.42 13.79
CA ARG A 329 3.72 6.33 13.06
C ARG A 329 2.55 6.77 13.93
N GLY A 330 1.86 5.83 14.58
CA GLY A 330 0.77 6.14 15.48
C GLY A 330 1.20 7.00 16.67
N ALA A 331 2.33 6.67 17.30
CA ALA A 331 2.87 7.40 18.43
C ALA A 331 3.30 8.85 18.08
N LEU A 332 4.02 9.02 16.95
CA LEU A 332 4.46 10.33 16.49
C LEU A 332 3.29 11.25 16.11
N ASP A 333 2.27 10.71 15.46
CA ASP A 333 1.15 11.51 14.95
C ASP A 333 0.31 12.14 16.07
N VAL A 334 0.24 11.50 17.23
CA VAL A 334 -0.43 12.03 18.43
C VAL A 334 0.53 12.66 19.44
N GLY A 335 1.83 12.69 19.15
CA GLY A 335 2.84 13.18 20.07
C GLY A 335 2.84 12.43 21.39
N ALA A 336 2.82 11.09 21.32
CA ALA A 336 2.89 10.26 22.51
C ALA A 336 4.20 10.47 23.25
N THR A 337 4.14 10.49 24.59
CA THR A 337 5.33 10.63 25.45
C THR A 337 6.02 9.30 25.70
N THR A 338 5.32 8.20 25.48
CA THR A 338 5.81 6.84 25.62
C THR A 338 5.01 5.89 24.72
N ILE A 339 5.55 4.71 24.45
CA ILE A 339 4.80 3.57 23.93
C ILE A 339 4.50 2.63 25.10
N ASN A 340 3.25 2.66 25.57
CA ASN A 340 2.81 1.89 26.73
C ASN A 340 2.21 0.52 26.36
N GLU A 341 1.77 -0.26 27.36
CA GLU A 341 1.23 -1.60 27.14
C GLU A 341 -0.10 -1.58 26.36
N GLU A 342 -0.94 -0.54 26.53
CA GLU A 342 -2.19 -0.35 25.80
C GLU A 342 -1.91 -0.19 24.29
N MET A 343 -0.91 0.59 23.92
CA MET A 343 -0.49 0.80 22.53
C MET A 343 0.08 -0.49 21.93
N LYS A 344 0.87 -1.27 22.68
CA LYS A 344 1.40 -2.57 22.23
C LYS A 344 0.29 -3.57 21.98
N ARG A 345 -0.68 -3.68 22.90
CA ARG A 345 -1.86 -4.55 22.72
C ARG A 345 -2.71 -4.13 21.52
N ALA A 346 -2.92 -2.83 21.34
CA ALA A 346 -3.62 -2.32 20.15
C ALA A 346 -2.92 -2.72 18.85
N ALA A 347 -1.59 -2.65 18.80
CA ALA A 347 -0.81 -3.12 17.65
C ALA A 347 -0.98 -4.62 17.41
N VAL A 348 -0.92 -5.45 18.47
CA VAL A 348 -1.15 -6.91 18.37
C VAL A 348 -2.47 -7.23 17.69
N TYR A 349 -3.57 -6.66 18.19
CA TYR A 349 -4.90 -6.92 17.64
C TYR A 349 -5.07 -6.36 16.23
N ALA A 350 -4.53 -5.17 15.94
CA ALA A 350 -4.57 -4.60 14.60
C ALA A 350 -3.86 -5.48 13.56
N ILE A 351 -2.70 -6.05 13.90
CA ILE A 351 -1.96 -6.97 13.05
C ILE A 351 -2.74 -8.29 12.90
N ALA A 352 -3.22 -8.85 14.01
CA ALA A 352 -3.96 -10.11 13.99
C ALA A 352 -5.25 -10.00 13.17
N ASP A 353 -6.02 -8.94 13.36
CA ASP A 353 -7.30 -8.76 12.67
C ASP A 353 -7.11 -8.47 11.17
N LEU A 354 -6.01 -7.80 10.78
CA LEU A 354 -5.69 -7.60 9.37
C LEU A 354 -5.47 -8.91 8.60
N ALA A 355 -4.94 -9.94 9.26
CA ALA A 355 -4.77 -11.26 8.63
C ALA A 355 -6.12 -11.95 8.32
N LEU A 356 -7.20 -11.58 9.03
CA LEU A 356 -8.56 -12.06 8.77
C LEU A 356 -9.21 -11.39 7.55
N GLU A 357 -8.73 -10.20 7.18
CA GLU A 357 -9.25 -9.46 6.02
C GLU A 357 -8.74 -10.10 4.73
N GLU A 358 -9.59 -10.13 3.71
CA GLU A 358 -9.21 -10.62 2.39
C GLU A 358 -8.07 -9.80 1.80
N GLN A 359 -7.12 -10.49 1.16
CA GLN A 359 -6.02 -9.82 0.47
C GLN A 359 -6.52 -9.13 -0.80
N ASN A 360 -6.17 -7.86 -0.96
CA ASN A 360 -6.39 -7.14 -2.20
C ASN A 360 -5.26 -7.41 -3.22
N GLU A 361 -5.47 -7.02 -4.47
CA GLU A 361 -4.50 -7.24 -5.55
C GLU A 361 -3.12 -6.61 -5.29
N VAL A 362 -3.05 -5.51 -4.55
CA VAL A 362 -1.76 -4.84 -4.27
C VAL A 362 -0.88 -5.76 -3.42
N VAL A 363 -1.48 -6.43 -2.44
CA VAL A 363 -0.79 -7.46 -1.63
C VAL A 363 -0.42 -8.66 -2.50
N THR A 364 -1.39 -9.18 -3.26
CA THR A 364 -1.20 -10.34 -4.12
C THR A 364 -0.13 -10.09 -5.19
N SER A 365 -0.13 -8.92 -5.82
CA SER A 365 0.87 -8.53 -6.83
C SER A 365 2.27 -8.37 -6.26
N ALA A 366 2.41 -7.86 -5.02
CA ALA A 366 3.71 -7.73 -4.36
C ALA A 366 4.37 -9.10 -4.10
N TYR A 367 3.58 -10.18 -4.12
CA TYR A 367 4.03 -11.56 -3.88
C TYR A 367 3.83 -12.49 -5.09
N GLY A 368 3.96 -11.94 -6.31
CA GLY A 368 3.96 -12.73 -7.55
C GLY A 368 2.61 -13.28 -8.00
N GLY A 369 1.52 -12.73 -7.49
CA GLY A 369 0.15 -13.13 -7.88
C GLY A 369 -0.45 -14.24 -7.04
N GLU A 370 0.26 -14.74 -6.03
CA GLU A 370 -0.26 -15.74 -5.08
C GLU A 370 -1.00 -15.06 -3.93
N GLY A 371 -2.33 -15.13 -3.95
CA GLY A 371 -3.18 -14.77 -2.82
C GLY A 371 -3.07 -15.79 -1.70
N ALA A 372 -3.06 -15.34 -0.45
CA ALA A 372 -3.16 -16.21 0.71
C ALA A 372 -4.45 -15.89 1.47
N THR A 373 -5.15 -16.91 1.92
CA THR A 373 -6.35 -16.82 2.76
C THR A 373 -6.01 -17.17 4.20
N PHE A 374 -6.72 -16.58 5.16
CA PHE A 374 -6.53 -16.87 6.58
C PHE A 374 -6.61 -18.37 6.85
N GLY A 375 -5.60 -18.91 7.51
CA GLY A 375 -5.47 -20.34 7.76
C GLY A 375 -4.07 -20.70 8.29
N ALA A 376 -3.77 -21.97 8.43
CA ALA A 376 -2.52 -22.48 9.02
C ALA A 376 -1.23 -21.96 8.36
N ASP A 377 -1.30 -21.59 7.09
CA ASP A 377 -0.16 -21.05 6.33
C ASP A 377 -0.25 -19.51 6.14
N TYR A 378 -1.23 -18.86 6.73
CA TYR A 378 -1.38 -17.41 6.74
C TYR A 378 -2.05 -16.93 8.03
N VAL A 379 -1.30 -16.88 9.12
CA VAL A 379 -1.75 -16.41 10.44
C VAL A 379 -1.35 -14.97 10.72
N ILE A 380 -0.48 -14.39 9.90
CA ILE A 380 0.05 -13.03 10.06
C ILE A 380 0.13 -12.35 8.68
N PRO A 381 -0.11 -11.02 8.59
CA PRO A 381 0.03 -10.30 7.33
C PRO A 381 1.46 -10.37 6.77
N ARG A 382 1.59 -10.15 5.47
CA ARG A 382 2.89 -10.07 4.80
C ARG A 382 3.48 -8.65 4.89
N PRO A 383 4.82 -8.47 4.94
CA PRO A 383 5.47 -7.17 5.14
C PRO A 383 5.11 -6.06 4.14
N PHE A 384 4.83 -6.41 2.89
CA PHE A 384 4.45 -5.43 1.86
C PHE A 384 2.93 -5.20 1.75
N ASP A 385 2.16 -5.62 2.76
CA ASP A 385 0.73 -5.30 2.80
C ASP A 385 0.53 -3.80 3.06
N PRO A 386 -0.01 -3.05 2.09
CA PRO A 386 -0.14 -1.60 2.22
C PRO A 386 -1.18 -1.19 3.28
N ARG A 387 -2.03 -2.11 3.73
CA ARG A 387 -3.06 -1.85 4.74
C ARG A 387 -2.47 -1.77 6.15
N LEU A 388 -1.24 -2.26 6.38
CA LEU A 388 -0.59 -2.26 7.69
C LEU A 388 -0.60 -0.87 8.35
N ILE A 389 -0.15 0.17 7.65
CA ILE A 389 -0.12 1.53 8.19
C ILE A 389 -1.51 2.07 8.50
N VAL A 390 -2.51 1.76 7.65
CA VAL A 390 -3.89 2.26 7.78
C VAL A 390 -4.64 1.55 8.90
N ARG A 391 -4.20 0.37 9.33
CA ARG A 391 -4.81 -0.39 10.44
C ARG A 391 -4.07 -0.19 11.76
N ILE A 392 -2.74 -0.31 11.75
CA ILE A 392 -1.95 -0.30 12.98
C ILE A 392 -1.78 1.12 13.53
N ALA A 393 -1.38 2.09 12.71
CA ALA A 393 -1.14 3.45 13.19
C ALA A 393 -2.37 4.10 13.85
N PRO A 394 -3.60 4.01 13.29
CA PRO A 394 -4.80 4.50 13.96
C PRO A 394 -5.13 3.78 15.27
N ALA A 395 -4.97 2.45 15.32
CA ALA A 395 -5.21 1.68 16.54
C ALA A 395 -4.26 2.10 17.67
N VAL A 396 -2.98 2.27 17.36
CA VAL A 396 -1.96 2.74 18.30
C VAL A 396 -2.22 4.18 18.73
N ALA A 397 -2.53 5.08 17.80
CA ALA A 397 -2.86 6.48 18.09
C ALA A 397 -4.08 6.59 19.03
N LYS A 398 -5.13 5.79 18.78
CA LYS A 398 -6.31 5.73 19.64
C LYS A 398 -5.96 5.26 21.05
N ALA A 399 -5.20 4.18 21.17
CA ALA A 399 -4.75 3.66 22.46
C ALA A 399 -3.89 4.68 23.23
N ALA A 400 -3.02 5.44 22.56
CA ALA A 400 -2.23 6.51 23.15
C ALA A 400 -3.12 7.64 23.69
N MET A 401 -4.16 8.02 22.96
CA MET A 401 -5.12 9.04 23.39
C MET A 401 -5.96 8.56 24.59
N GLU A 402 -6.48 7.34 24.54
CA GLU A 402 -7.30 6.74 25.60
C GLU A 402 -6.51 6.51 26.89
N SER A 403 -5.23 6.19 26.79
CA SER A 403 -4.34 5.99 27.96
C SER A 403 -3.68 7.28 28.47
N GLY A 404 -4.00 8.44 27.85
CA GLY A 404 -3.57 9.75 28.33
C GLY A 404 -2.11 10.12 28.04
N VAL A 405 -1.41 9.40 27.16
CA VAL A 405 -0.01 9.68 26.83
C VAL A 405 0.15 10.55 25.55
N ALA A 406 -0.93 10.86 24.87
CA ALA A 406 -0.95 11.70 23.67
C ALA A 406 -0.95 13.19 24.03
N THR A 407 0.02 13.97 23.49
CA THR A 407 0.10 15.43 23.70
C THR A 407 -0.59 16.21 22.57
N ARG A 408 -0.82 15.59 21.42
CA ARG A 408 -1.46 16.20 20.23
C ARG A 408 -2.59 15.29 19.70
N PRO A 409 -3.74 15.22 20.39
CA PRO A 409 -4.81 14.31 20.04
C PRO A 409 -5.39 14.61 18.64
N ILE A 410 -5.73 13.56 17.90
CA ILE A 410 -6.36 13.63 16.59
C ILE A 410 -7.79 14.14 16.76
N GLN A 411 -8.15 15.24 16.08
CA GLN A 411 -9.48 15.83 16.13
C GLN A 411 -10.40 15.27 15.03
N ASN A 412 -9.85 14.94 13.87
CA ASN A 412 -10.60 14.42 12.73
C ASN A 412 -10.00 13.08 12.26
N TRP A 413 -10.66 12.01 12.68
CA TRP A 413 -10.22 10.65 12.39
C TRP A 413 -10.31 10.29 10.90
N ASP A 414 -11.35 10.74 10.21
CA ASP A 414 -11.52 10.46 8.78
C ASP A 414 -10.40 11.08 7.97
N ALA A 415 -10.05 12.34 8.26
CA ALA A 415 -8.93 13.02 7.62
C ALA A 415 -7.58 12.35 7.95
N TYR A 416 -7.42 11.85 9.16
CA TYR A 416 -6.20 11.13 9.56
C TYR A 416 -6.04 9.81 8.82
N VAL A 417 -7.07 8.97 8.82
CA VAL A 417 -7.06 7.68 8.09
C VAL A 417 -6.87 7.92 6.59
N GLU A 418 -7.49 8.97 6.06
CA GLU A 418 -7.31 9.35 4.67
C GLU A 418 -5.86 9.75 4.35
N LYS A 419 -5.20 10.54 5.20
CA LYS A 419 -3.78 10.91 5.05
C LYS A 419 -2.89 9.66 4.99
N LEU A 420 -3.12 8.67 5.85
CA LEU A 420 -2.39 7.40 5.82
C LEU A 420 -2.70 6.58 4.56
N THR A 421 -3.95 6.58 4.13
CA THR A 421 -4.38 5.93 2.88
C THR A 421 -3.71 6.57 1.66
N GLN A 422 -3.58 7.90 1.63
CA GLN A 422 -2.88 8.62 0.57
C GLN A 422 -1.39 8.28 0.51
N PHE A 423 -0.75 8.10 1.65
CA PHE A 423 0.65 7.68 1.71
C PHE A 423 0.88 6.36 0.98
N VAL A 424 -0.06 5.44 1.11
CA VAL A 424 -0.01 4.10 0.48
C VAL A 424 -0.53 4.12 -0.96
N TYR A 425 -1.65 4.80 -1.17
CA TYR A 425 -2.35 4.85 -2.45
C TYR A 425 -2.34 6.27 -3.00
N LYS A 426 -1.30 6.63 -3.73
CA LYS A 426 -1.14 7.99 -4.32
C LYS A 426 -2.31 8.44 -5.21
N THR A 427 -3.11 7.50 -5.74
CA THR A 427 -4.33 7.80 -6.52
C THR A 427 -5.55 8.16 -5.69
N SER A 428 -5.56 7.91 -4.39
CA SER A 428 -6.79 8.06 -3.60
C SER A 428 -7.26 9.51 -3.50
N LEU A 429 -6.34 10.47 -3.41
CA LEU A 429 -6.68 11.90 -3.38
C LEU A 429 -7.32 12.35 -4.70
N PHE A 430 -6.71 11.97 -5.83
CA PHE A 430 -7.20 12.30 -7.16
C PHE A 430 -8.59 11.70 -7.45
N MET A 431 -8.81 10.45 -7.03
CA MET A 431 -10.07 9.73 -7.26
C MET A 431 -11.14 10.02 -6.19
N ARG A 432 -10.83 10.76 -5.12
CA ARG A 432 -11.76 11.01 -4.00
C ARG A 432 -13.09 11.62 -4.42
N PRO A 433 -13.13 12.70 -5.23
CA PRO A 433 -14.40 13.26 -5.69
C PRO A 433 -15.25 12.24 -6.44
N ILE A 434 -14.59 11.46 -7.31
CA ILE A 434 -15.22 10.39 -8.10
C ILE A 434 -15.79 9.29 -7.20
N PHE A 435 -15.01 8.80 -6.22
CA PHE A 435 -15.49 7.76 -5.29
C PHE A 435 -16.63 8.25 -4.40
N SER A 436 -16.55 9.49 -3.91
CA SER A 436 -17.61 10.09 -3.09
C SER A 436 -18.92 10.19 -3.88
N GLN A 437 -18.84 10.66 -5.12
CA GLN A 437 -20.00 10.82 -5.99
C GLN A 437 -20.55 9.44 -6.43
N ALA A 438 -19.70 8.47 -6.77
CA ALA A 438 -20.14 7.12 -7.13
C ALA A 438 -20.97 6.46 -6.01
N LYS A 439 -20.55 6.65 -4.74
CA LYS A 439 -21.26 6.12 -3.57
C LYS A 439 -22.64 6.74 -3.35
N SER A 440 -22.83 8.00 -3.74
CA SER A 440 -24.09 8.72 -3.47
C SER A 440 -25.28 8.15 -4.25
N ALA A 441 -25.05 7.57 -5.44
CA ALA A 441 -26.09 6.94 -6.26
C ALA A 441 -25.49 5.78 -7.07
N LYS A 442 -25.49 4.57 -6.50
CA LYS A 442 -24.90 3.38 -7.11
C LYS A 442 -25.55 3.06 -8.46
N GLN A 443 -24.73 3.00 -9.48
CA GLN A 443 -25.12 2.65 -10.85
C GLN A 443 -24.88 1.17 -11.15
N ARG A 444 -25.62 0.62 -12.12
CA ARG A 444 -25.44 -0.73 -12.63
C ARG A 444 -24.35 -0.72 -13.71
N ILE A 445 -23.21 -1.34 -13.41
CA ILE A 445 -22.04 -1.30 -14.30
C ILE A 445 -21.75 -2.68 -14.85
N ILE A 446 -21.78 -2.81 -16.19
CA ILE A 446 -21.42 -4.05 -16.88
C ILE A 446 -19.90 -4.15 -17.00
N LEU A 447 -19.35 -5.30 -16.64
CA LEU A 447 -18.01 -5.75 -16.99
C LEU A 447 -18.13 -6.82 -18.09
N ALA A 448 -17.69 -6.49 -19.32
CA ALA A 448 -17.88 -7.35 -20.48
C ALA A 448 -17.04 -8.65 -20.40
N GLU A 449 -15.92 -8.64 -19.69
CA GLU A 449 -15.05 -9.80 -19.50
C GLU A 449 -15.12 -10.29 -18.05
N GLY A 450 -16.33 -10.70 -17.60
CA GLY A 450 -16.58 -11.11 -16.21
C GLY A 450 -15.88 -12.41 -15.78
N GLU A 451 -15.41 -13.22 -16.73
CA GLU A 451 -14.61 -14.42 -16.44
C GLU A 451 -13.15 -14.10 -16.09
N GLU A 452 -12.66 -12.86 -16.27
CA GLU A 452 -11.28 -12.49 -15.98
C GLU A 452 -11.04 -12.36 -14.45
N ASN A 453 -9.96 -12.97 -13.96
CA ASN A 453 -9.65 -12.92 -12.52
C ASN A 453 -9.60 -11.50 -11.98
N LYS A 454 -9.04 -10.57 -12.75
CA LYS A 454 -8.96 -9.15 -12.38
C LYS A 454 -10.33 -8.48 -12.27
N ALA A 455 -11.28 -8.89 -13.12
CA ALA A 455 -12.66 -8.40 -13.05
C ALA A 455 -13.34 -8.88 -11.77
N LEU A 456 -13.12 -10.13 -11.38
CA LEU A 456 -13.68 -10.71 -10.14
C LEU A 456 -13.13 -10.02 -8.89
N HIS A 457 -11.81 -9.80 -8.81
CA HIS A 457 -11.21 -9.03 -7.71
C HIS A 457 -11.74 -7.59 -7.67
N ALA A 458 -11.85 -6.92 -8.82
CA ALA A 458 -12.39 -5.56 -8.89
C ALA A 458 -13.86 -5.52 -8.45
N THR A 459 -14.65 -6.51 -8.83
CA THR A 459 -16.06 -6.65 -8.43
C THR A 459 -16.19 -6.71 -6.91
N GLN A 460 -15.39 -7.55 -6.24
CA GLN A 460 -15.41 -7.65 -4.79
C GLN A 460 -15.07 -6.32 -4.11
N GLU A 461 -14.00 -5.64 -4.55
CA GLU A 461 -13.61 -4.36 -3.98
C GLU A 461 -14.64 -3.26 -4.26
N VAL A 462 -15.23 -3.20 -5.45
CA VAL A 462 -16.28 -2.25 -5.79
C VAL A 462 -17.50 -2.40 -4.90
N ILE A 463 -17.92 -3.63 -4.62
CA ILE A 463 -19.04 -3.95 -3.72
C ILE A 463 -18.67 -3.54 -2.27
N SER A 464 -17.49 -3.96 -1.80
CA SER A 464 -16.99 -3.63 -0.45
C SER A 464 -16.89 -2.12 -0.22
N MET A 465 -16.46 -1.37 -1.23
CA MET A 465 -16.37 0.09 -1.18
C MET A 465 -17.72 0.79 -1.41
N GLY A 466 -18.75 0.06 -1.85
CA GLY A 466 -20.07 0.60 -2.13
C GLY A 466 -20.12 1.53 -3.35
N LEU A 467 -19.30 1.31 -4.38
CA LEU A 467 -19.13 2.21 -5.51
C LEU A 467 -20.16 2.01 -6.64
N ALA A 468 -20.60 0.77 -6.87
CA ALA A 468 -21.52 0.42 -7.95
C ALA A 468 -22.21 -0.91 -7.69
N ASN A 469 -23.19 -1.26 -8.53
CA ASN A 469 -23.82 -2.57 -8.62
C ASN A 469 -23.30 -3.30 -9.87
N PRO A 470 -22.33 -4.22 -9.74
CA PRO A 470 -21.69 -4.86 -10.90
C PRO A 470 -22.60 -5.88 -11.58
N ILE A 471 -22.50 -5.94 -12.92
CA ILE A 471 -23.07 -6.97 -13.78
C ILE A 471 -21.94 -7.61 -14.55
N LEU A 472 -21.69 -8.91 -14.37
CA LEU A 472 -20.63 -9.63 -15.05
C LEU A 472 -21.18 -10.41 -16.24
N ILE A 473 -20.56 -10.25 -17.42
CA ILE A 473 -20.86 -11.08 -18.59
C ILE A 473 -19.88 -12.25 -18.64
N GLY A 474 -20.41 -13.44 -18.74
CA GLY A 474 -19.65 -14.68 -18.85
C GLY A 474 -20.44 -15.89 -18.41
N ARG A 475 -19.90 -17.07 -18.63
CA ARG A 475 -20.51 -18.34 -18.25
C ARG A 475 -20.59 -18.46 -16.71
N ARG A 476 -21.80 -18.63 -16.22
CA ARG A 476 -22.06 -18.71 -14.76
C ARG A 476 -21.16 -19.73 -14.07
N SER A 477 -21.07 -20.95 -14.60
CA SER A 477 -20.26 -22.02 -14.04
C SER A 477 -18.77 -21.64 -13.91
N VAL A 478 -18.22 -20.95 -14.91
CA VAL A 478 -16.82 -20.52 -14.92
C VAL A 478 -16.59 -19.41 -13.89
N ILE A 479 -17.49 -18.44 -13.80
CA ILE A 479 -17.41 -17.35 -12.82
C ILE A 479 -17.47 -17.89 -11.40
N GLU A 480 -18.44 -18.74 -11.09
CA GLU A 480 -18.62 -19.33 -9.75
C GLU A 480 -17.44 -20.23 -9.34
N GLU A 481 -16.90 -21.05 -10.28
CA GLU A 481 -15.72 -21.87 -10.04
C GLU A 481 -14.48 -21.00 -9.73
N LYS A 482 -14.28 -19.92 -10.50
CA LYS A 482 -13.16 -18.99 -10.27
C LYS A 482 -13.31 -18.23 -8.96
N ILE A 483 -14.50 -17.77 -8.57
CA ILE A 483 -14.78 -17.15 -7.27
C ILE A 483 -14.34 -18.10 -6.15
N LYS A 484 -14.73 -19.38 -6.22
CA LYS A 484 -14.34 -20.38 -5.23
C LYS A 484 -12.82 -20.62 -5.22
N LYS A 485 -12.20 -20.76 -6.40
CA LYS A 485 -10.76 -20.99 -6.54
C LYS A 485 -9.92 -19.82 -6.02
N LEU A 486 -10.39 -18.59 -6.21
CA LEU A 486 -9.74 -17.35 -5.75
C LEU A 486 -10.06 -17.02 -4.28
N GLY A 487 -10.95 -17.77 -3.64
CA GLY A 487 -11.36 -17.52 -2.25
C GLY A 487 -12.14 -16.23 -2.05
N LEU A 488 -12.83 -15.74 -3.08
CA LEU A 488 -13.58 -14.48 -3.01
C LEU A 488 -14.92 -14.67 -2.29
N ARG A 489 -15.34 -13.64 -1.54
CA ARG A 489 -16.63 -13.59 -0.83
C ARG A 489 -17.70 -12.93 -1.71
N LEU A 490 -17.97 -13.52 -2.85
CA LEU A 490 -18.96 -13.05 -3.80
C LEU A 490 -20.04 -14.10 -4.00
N THR A 491 -21.31 -13.69 -3.95
CA THR A 491 -22.46 -14.54 -4.19
C THR A 491 -23.26 -14.00 -5.37
N ALA A 492 -23.30 -14.76 -6.47
CA ALA A 492 -24.07 -14.38 -7.65
C ALA A 492 -25.57 -14.28 -7.32
N GLY A 493 -26.22 -13.23 -7.80
CA GLY A 493 -27.64 -12.93 -7.54
C GLY A 493 -27.88 -12.24 -6.18
N VAL A 494 -26.87 -12.09 -5.32
CA VAL A 494 -26.96 -11.36 -4.04
C VAL A 494 -26.08 -10.11 -4.11
N ASP A 495 -24.78 -10.29 -4.38
CA ASP A 495 -23.81 -9.21 -4.40
C ASP A 495 -23.66 -8.57 -5.78
N PHE A 496 -23.85 -9.36 -6.85
CA PHE A 496 -23.75 -8.92 -8.24
C PHE A 496 -24.61 -9.79 -9.17
N GLU A 497 -24.91 -9.29 -10.36
CA GLU A 497 -25.66 -10.01 -11.41
C GLU A 497 -24.69 -10.69 -12.39
N ILE A 498 -25.04 -11.92 -12.84
CA ILE A 498 -24.38 -12.58 -13.97
C ILE A 498 -25.34 -12.59 -15.17
N VAL A 499 -24.84 -12.10 -16.32
CA VAL A 499 -25.46 -12.34 -17.61
C VAL A 499 -24.66 -13.42 -18.33
N ASP A 500 -25.20 -14.63 -18.33
CA ASP A 500 -24.61 -15.77 -19.00
C ASP A 500 -24.81 -15.62 -20.52
N ASN A 501 -23.75 -15.55 -21.29
CA ASN A 501 -23.84 -15.36 -22.75
C ASN A 501 -24.37 -16.61 -23.51
N GLU A 502 -24.34 -17.78 -22.88
CA GLU A 502 -24.87 -19.03 -23.42
C GLU A 502 -26.34 -19.26 -23.01
N ASP A 503 -26.75 -18.78 -21.82
CA ASP A 503 -28.11 -18.91 -21.26
C ASP A 503 -28.65 -17.54 -20.81
N ASN A 504 -28.88 -16.65 -21.78
CA ASN A 504 -29.40 -15.31 -21.52
C ASN A 504 -30.91 -15.25 -21.83
N PRO A 505 -31.77 -15.01 -20.83
CA PRO A 505 -33.21 -14.88 -21.08
C PRO A 505 -33.59 -13.71 -22.00
N ARG A 506 -32.71 -12.69 -22.07
CA ARG A 506 -32.89 -11.52 -22.94
C ARG A 506 -32.23 -11.69 -24.33
N TYR A 507 -31.73 -12.89 -24.64
CA TYR A 507 -30.99 -13.14 -25.89
C TYR A 507 -31.73 -12.75 -27.14
N GLU A 508 -33.04 -13.07 -27.20
CA GLU A 508 -33.87 -12.77 -28.39
C GLU A 508 -34.03 -11.25 -28.62
N GLU A 509 -34.25 -10.51 -27.54
CA GLU A 509 -34.32 -9.05 -27.56
C GLU A 509 -32.98 -8.43 -27.99
N CYS A 510 -31.88 -8.91 -27.38
CA CYS A 510 -30.54 -8.40 -27.66
C CYS A 510 -30.14 -8.57 -29.14
N TRP A 511 -30.30 -9.78 -29.72
CA TRP A 511 -29.89 -9.94 -31.11
C TRP A 511 -30.80 -9.21 -32.09
N LYS A 512 -32.09 -9.07 -31.83
CA LYS A 512 -33.03 -8.27 -32.63
C LYS A 512 -32.64 -6.80 -32.58
N HIS A 513 -32.38 -6.25 -31.41
CA HIS A 513 -31.96 -4.87 -31.26
C HIS A 513 -30.61 -4.60 -31.97
N TYR A 514 -29.61 -5.48 -31.77
CA TYR A 514 -28.35 -5.39 -32.50
C TYR A 514 -28.53 -5.46 -34.02
N TYR A 515 -29.39 -6.37 -34.49
CA TYR A 515 -29.70 -6.47 -35.93
C TYR A 515 -30.32 -5.17 -36.47
N GLU A 516 -31.30 -4.59 -35.76
CA GLU A 516 -31.92 -3.34 -36.20
C GLU A 516 -30.91 -2.20 -36.38
N LEU A 517 -29.96 -2.09 -35.48
CA LEU A 517 -28.88 -1.07 -35.50
C LEU A 517 -27.87 -1.32 -36.64
N THR A 518 -27.64 -2.58 -37.02
CA THR A 518 -26.51 -2.96 -37.88
C THR A 518 -26.92 -3.56 -39.27
N LYS A 519 -28.19 -3.79 -39.49
CA LYS A 519 -28.70 -4.39 -40.77
C LYS A 519 -28.22 -3.67 -42.01
N ARG A 520 -28.07 -2.34 -41.98
CA ARG A 520 -27.56 -1.54 -43.11
C ARG A 520 -26.02 -1.52 -43.19
N LYS A 521 -25.35 -2.22 -42.27
CA LYS A 521 -23.90 -2.44 -42.30
C LYS A 521 -23.53 -3.87 -42.73
N GLY A 522 -24.46 -4.60 -43.35
CA GLY A 522 -24.23 -5.94 -43.86
C GLY A 522 -24.41 -7.08 -42.86
N ILE A 523 -24.94 -6.81 -41.67
CA ILE A 523 -25.23 -7.84 -40.66
C ILE A 523 -26.57 -8.51 -40.99
N THR A 524 -26.54 -9.83 -41.17
CA THR A 524 -27.75 -10.64 -41.34
C THR A 524 -28.29 -11.11 -39.98
N PRO A 525 -29.57 -11.55 -39.88
CA PRO A 525 -30.12 -12.12 -38.65
C PRO A 525 -29.27 -13.29 -38.09
N ALA A 526 -28.75 -14.14 -38.97
CA ALA A 526 -27.87 -15.26 -38.56
C ALA A 526 -26.54 -14.79 -37.97
N ILE A 527 -25.94 -13.76 -38.57
CA ILE A 527 -24.72 -13.14 -38.05
C ILE A 527 -25.02 -12.46 -36.72
N ALA A 528 -26.10 -11.69 -36.60
CA ALA A 528 -26.48 -10.99 -35.38
C ALA A 528 -26.65 -11.96 -34.19
N LYS A 529 -27.37 -13.07 -34.42
CA LYS A 529 -27.53 -14.14 -33.40
C LYS A 529 -26.18 -14.70 -32.93
N ARG A 530 -25.27 -15.00 -33.84
CA ARG A 530 -23.94 -15.53 -33.52
C ARG A 530 -23.10 -14.52 -32.78
N VAL A 531 -23.06 -13.27 -33.25
CA VAL A 531 -22.20 -12.21 -32.66
C VAL A 531 -22.63 -11.86 -31.24
N VAL A 532 -23.92 -11.69 -30.98
CA VAL A 532 -24.43 -11.40 -29.64
C VAL A 532 -24.10 -12.51 -28.63
N ARG A 533 -24.04 -13.78 -29.07
CA ARG A 533 -23.67 -14.91 -28.21
C ARG A 533 -22.16 -15.03 -28.00
N SER A 534 -21.33 -14.69 -28.99
CA SER A 534 -19.89 -14.94 -28.98
C SER A 534 -19.04 -13.71 -28.64
N ASN A 535 -19.59 -12.50 -28.66
CA ASN A 535 -18.88 -11.26 -28.40
C ASN A 535 -19.49 -10.54 -27.18
N THR A 536 -18.80 -10.64 -26.07
CA THR A 536 -19.25 -10.08 -24.79
C THR A 536 -19.39 -8.55 -24.81
N THR A 537 -18.55 -7.84 -25.59
CA THR A 537 -18.66 -6.38 -25.76
C THR A 537 -19.91 -5.99 -26.53
N VAL A 538 -20.27 -6.75 -27.58
CA VAL A 538 -21.52 -6.53 -28.33
C VAL A 538 -22.72 -6.77 -27.41
N LEU A 539 -22.73 -7.86 -26.67
CA LEU A 539 -23.80 -8.15 -25.70
C LEU A 539 -23.91 -7.06 -24.64
N ALA A 540 -22.76 -6.65 -24.05
CA ALA A 540 -22.70 -5.59 -23.07
C ALA A 540 -23.23 -4.24 -23.58
N SER A 541 -22.77 -3.85 -24.77
CA SER A 541 -23.23 -2.61 -25.43
C SER A 541 -24.72 -2.64 -25.73
N THR A 542 -25.25 -3.80 -26.16
CA THR A 542 -26.67 -3.99 -26.46
C THR A 542 -27.52 -3.88 -25.21
N LEU A 543 -27.11 -4.51 -24.11
CA LEU A 543 -27.78 -4.40 -22.81
C LEU A 543 -27.77 -2.96 -22.26
N LEU A 544 -26.64 -2.25 -22.40
CA LEU A 544 -26.53 -0.83 -22.05
C LEU A 544 -27.49 0.03 -22.93
N SER A 545 -27.53 -0.22 -24.23
CA SER A 545 -28.43 0.48 -25.15
C SER A 545 -29.92 0.25 -24.83
N LEU A 546 -30.28 -0.96 -24.39
CA LEU A 546 -31.64 -1.33 -23.98
C LEU A 546 -32.00 -0.83 -22.54
N GLY A 547 -31.05 -0.24 -21.79
CA GLY A 547 -31.32 0.30 -20.45
C GLY A 547 -31.24 -0.72 -19.31
N TYR A 548 -30.72 -1.92 -19.56
CA TYR A 548 -30.51 -2.93 -18.50
C TYR A 548 -29.30 -2.63 -17.64
N ALA A 549 -28.46 -1.68 -18.02
CA ALA A 549 -27.35 -1.14 -17.23
C ALA A 549 -27.21 0.37 -17.48
N ASP A 550 -26.39 1.01 -16.67
CA ASP A 550 -26.18 2.45 -16.69
C ASP A 550 -24.81 2.81 -17.31
N ALA A 551 -23.83 1.92 -17.21
CA ALA A 551 -22.54 2.06 -17.89
C ALA A 551 -21.88 0.72 -18.21
N LEU A 552 -20.83 0.78 -19.03
CA LEU A 552 -20.03 -0.35 -19.52
C LEU A 552 -18.54 -0.10 -19.33
N VAL A 553 -17.84 -1.12 -18.81
CA VAL A 553 -16.38 -1.20 -18.82
C VAL A 553 -15.95 -2.50 -19.48
N CYS A 554 -15.06 -2.44 -20.49
CA CYS A 554 -14.54 -3.58 -21.22
C CYS A 554 -13.05 -3.42 -21.56
N GLY A 555 -12.46 -4.35 -22.31
CA GLY A 555 -11.10 -4.26 -22.84
C GLY A 555 -10.03 -4.92 -21.98
N LEU A 556 -10.40 -5.82 -21.07
CA LEU A 556 -9.44 -6.67 -20.33
C LEU A 556 -8.86 -7.75 -21.24
N PHE A 557 -9.52 -8.05 -22.33
CA PHE A 557 -9.10 -8.98 -23.39
C PHE A 557 -9.42 -8.40 -24.77
N GLY A 558 -8.53 -8.56 -25.74
CA GLY A 558 -8.73 -8.09 -27.11
C GLY A 558 -8.08 -6.75 -27.43
N SER A 559 -8.39 -6.19 -28.60
CA SER A 559 -7.82 -4.91 -29.04
C SER A 559 -8.78 -3.75 -28.84
N TYR A 560 -8.26 -2.61 -28.44
CA TYR A 560 -9.03 -1.37 -28.20
C TYR A 560 -9.95 -1.02 -29.39
N GLY A 561 -9.41 -1.07 -30.64
CA GLY A 561 -10.17 -0.71 -31.81
C GLY A 561 -11.37 -1.63 -32.12
N LYS A 562 -11.29 -2.93 -31.74
CA LYS A 562 -12.44 -3.86 -31.93
C LYS A 562 -13.55 -3.56 -30.93
N HIS A 563 -13.21 -3.28 -29.70
CA HIS A 563 -14.17 -2.86 -28.66
C HIS A 563 -14.85 -1.53 -29.08
N LEU A 564 -14.03 -0.55 -29.50
CA LEU A 564 -14.51 0.75 -29.94
C LEU A 564 -15.50 0.62 -31.12
N ALA A 565 -15.18 -0.19 -32.11
CA ALA A 565 -16.10 -0.43 -33.26
C ALA A 565 -17.46 -0.97 -32.79
N SER A 566 -17.46 -1.97 -31.88
CA SER A 566 -18.69 -2.54 -31.34
C SER A 566 -19.50 -1.50 -30.54
N ILE A 567 -18.85 -0.71 -29.69
CA ILE A 567 -19.50 0.33 -28.89
C ILE A 567 -20.07 1.43 -29.79
N ARG A 568 -19.28 1.88 -30.77
CA ARG A 568 -19.71 2.91 -31.73
C ARG A 568 -20.89 2.49 -32.57
N ASP A 569 -20.94 1.21 -32.99
CA ASP A 569 -22.04 0.67 -33.79
C ASP A 569 -23.36 0.56 -33.03
N ILE A 570 -23.32 0.36 -31.73
CA ILE A 570 -24.49 0.08 -30.89
C ILE A 570 -24.91 1.28 -30.04
N ILE A 571 -23.97 1.92 -29.35
CA ILE A 571 -24.21 3.09 -28.48
C ILE A 571 -24.29 4.37 -29.30
N GLY A 572 -23.42 4.50 -30.30
CA GLY A 572 -23.31 5.72 -31.10
C GLY A 572 -22.62 6.88 -30.38
N LEU A 573 -22.42 7.96 -31.14
CA LEU A 573 -21.92 9.22 -30.58
C LEU A 573 -23.06 10.03 -29.95
N LYS A 574 -22.74 10.87 -29.00
CA LYS A 574 -23.66 11.85 -28.41
C LYS A 574 -24.14 12.81 -29.47
N ASP A 575 -25.38 13.30 -29.36
CA ASP A 575 -25.95 14.26 -30.32
C ASP A 575 -25.07 15.52 -30.40
N GLY A 576 -24.76 15.93 -31.62
CA GLY A 576 -23.90 17.07 -31.93
C GLY A 576 -22.39 16.77 -31.88
N VAL A 577 -21.97 15.58 -31.39
CA VAL A 577 -20.55 15.17 -31.35
C VAL A 577 -20.24 14.38 -32.64
N LYS A 578 -19.12 14.69 -33.25
CA LYS A 578 -18.65 14.05 -34.48
C LYS A 578 -17.51 13.07 -34.23
N THR A 579 -16.78 13.24 -33.16
CA THR A 579 -15.49 12.56 -32.90
C THR A 579 -15.46 11.90 -31.52
N ALA A 580 -15.23 10.59 -31.48
CA ALA A 580 -14.85 9.92 -30.22
C ALA A 580 -13.36 10.09 -29.97
N ALA A 581 -12.94 10.19 -28.73
CA ALA A 581 -11.53 10.28 -28.34
C ALA A 581 -11.25 9.63 -27.00
N ALA A 582 -9.98 9.47 -26.65
CA ALA A 582 -9.57 8.88 -25.39
C ALA A 582 -8.66 9.81 -24.56
N LEU A 583 -9.02 9.97 -23.31
CA LEU A 583 -8.27 10.75 -22.30
C LEU A 583 -7.59 9.81 -21.31
N ASN A 584 -6.29 10.01 -21.04
CA ASN A 584 -5.58 9.36 -19.93
C ASN A 584 -5.09 10.38 -18.94
N SER A 585 -5.16 10.04 -17.66
CA SER A 585 -4.53 10.82 -16.59
C SER A 585 -3.28 10.10 -16.06
N LEU A 586 -2.23 10.87 -15.82
CA LEU A 586 -1.02 10.48 -15.09
C LEU A 586 -0.98 11.24 -13.76
N VAL A 587 -1.04 10.53 -12.66
CA VAL A 587 -0.86 11.09 -11.32
C VAL A 587 0.63 11.07 -11.00
N LEU A 588 1.26 12.22 -11.10
CA LEU A 588 2.69 12.44 -10.85
C LEU A 588 2.91 13.03 -9.45
N PRO A 589 4.13 12.95 -8.89
CA PRO A 589 4.47 13.64 -7.64
C PRO A 589 4.30 15.16 -7.73
N THR A 590 4.46 15.72 -8.93
CA THR A 590 4.37 17.17 -9.23
C THR A 590 2.95 17.64 -9.53
N GLY A 591 1.97 16.73 -9.68
CA GLY A 591 0.58 17.05 -10.03
C GLY A 591 -0.02 16.11 -11.05
N ASN A 592 -1.30 16.31 -11.36
CA ASN A 592 -2.02 15.49 -12.33
C ASN A 592 -1.86 16.05 -13.73
N VAL A 593 -1.55 15.20 -14.70
CA VAL A 593 -1.43 15.55 -16.11
C VAL A 593 -2.35 14.66 -16.93
N PHE A 594 -3.17 15.27 -17.77
CA PHE A 594 -4.07 14.60 -18.70
C PHE A 594 -3.53 14.69 -20.12
N LEU A 595 -3.66 13.62 -20.89
CA LEU A 595 -3.20 13.53 -22.27
C LEU A 595 -4.33 13.05 -23.19
N THR A 596 -4.54 13.75 -24.31
CA THR A 596 -5.51 13.38 -25.35
C THR A 596 -5.00 13.71 -26.77
N ASP A 597 -5.45 13.05 -27.82
CA ASP A 597 -6.12 11.76 -27.91
C ASP A 597 -5.08 10.63 -27.83
N THR A 598 -5.31 9.66 -26.98
CA THR A 598 -4.28 8.63 -26.75
C THR A 598 -4.58 7.29 -27.42
N HIS A 599 -5.78 7.07 -28.04
CA HIS A 599 -6.16 5.73 -28.51
C HIS A 599 -7.00 5.69 -29.79
N VAL A 600 -7.61 6.78 -30.25
CA VAL A 600 -8.67 6.72 -31.25
C VAL A 600 -8.26 7.31 -32.59
N ASN A 601 -7.90 8.60 -32.65
CA ASN A 601 -7.77 9.32 -33.91
C ASN A 601 -6.30 9.41 -34.35
N SER A 602 -5.97 8.77 -35.48
CA SER A 602 -4.59 8.71 -35.98
C SER A 602 -4.03 10.07 -36.38
N ASN A 603 -4.80 10.88 -37.09
CA ASN A 603 -4.44 12.23 -37.51
C ASN A 603 -5.71 13.09 -37.64
N PRO A 604 -6.26 13.59 -36.51
CA PRO A 604 -7.48 14.37 -36.49
C PRO A 604 -7.29 15.73 -37.17
N THR A 605 -8.37 16.30 -37.73
CA THR A 605 -8.40 17.67 -38.28
C THR A 605 -8.35 18.69 -37.14
N ALA A 606 -8.22 19.97 -37.48
CA ALA A 606 -8.26 21.04 -36.48
C ALA A 606 -9.61 21.11 -35.75
N GLU A 607 -10.69 20.95 -36.46
CA GLU A 607 -12.06 20.91 -35.93
C GLU A 607 -12.26 19.72 -34.98
N GLU A 608 -11.79 18.52 -35.40
CA GLU A 608 -11.84 17.32 -34.56
C GLU A 608 -11.03 17.50 -33.29
N LEU A 609 -9.82 18.07 -33.38
CA LEU A 609 -8.97 18.33 -32.20
C LEU A 609 -9.59 19.40 -31.29
N ALA A 610 -10.25 20.41 -31.84
CA ALA A 610 -10.96 21.41 -31.04
C ALA A 610 -12.12 20.77 -30.25
N GLU A 611 -12.92 19.92 -30.90
CA GLU A 611 -13.97 19.13 -30.25
C GLU A 611 -13.40 18.21 -29.14
N ILE A 612 -12.32 17.48 -29.42
CA ILE A 612 -11.62 16.62 -28.47
C ILE A 612 -11.11 17.43 -27.27
N THR A 613 -10.56 18.62 -27.51
CA THR A 613 -10.04 19.52 -26.47
C THR A 613 -11.15 19.99 -25.53
N LEU A 614 -12.29 20.39 -26.07
CA LEU A 614 -13.45 20.83 -25.28
C LEU A 614 -14.03 19.67 -24.46
N MET A 615 -14.18 18.48 -25.04
CA MET A 615 -14.62 17.29 -24.31
C MET A 615 -13.64 16.92 -23.19
N ALA A 616 -12.34 16.96 -23.46
CA ALA A 616 -11.32 16.65 -22.45
C ALA A 616 -11.33 17.65 -21.27
N ALA A 617 -11.53 18.93 -21.56
CA ALA A 617 -11.67 19.97 -20.52
C ALA A 617 -12.90 19.70 -19.65
N GLU A 618 -14.05 19.32 -20.23
CA GLU A 618 -15.24 18.94 -19.47
C GLU A 618 -14.99 17.72 -18.58
N GLU A 619 -14.30 16.69 -19.07
CA GLU A 619 -14.00 15.51 -18.28
C GLU A 619 -13.05 15.81 -17.09
N ILE A 620 -12.12 16.76 -17.23
CA ILE A 620 -11.22 17.19 -16.14
C ILE A 620 -12.00 17.88 -15.02
N HIS A 621 -12.99 18.69 -15.33
CA HIS A 621 -13.86 19.29 -14.33
C HIS A 621 -14.57 18.29 -13.43
N ARG A 622 -14.87 17.06 -13.93
CA ARG A 622 -15.47 15.97 -13.13
C ARG A 622 -14.57 15.51 -11.98
N PHE A 623 -13.26 15.68 -12.13
CA PHE A 623 -12.28 15.41 -11.08
C PHE A 623 -12.10 16.60 -10.11
N GLY A 624 -12.89 17.68 -10.26
CA GLY A 624 -12.76 18.89 -9.45
C GLY A 624 -11.51 19.72 -9.79
N ILE A 625 -10.99 19.60 -11.00
CA ILE A 625 -9.77 20.28 -11.45
C ILE A 625 -10.11 21.27 -12.54
N GLU A 626 -9.58 22.50 -12.44
CA GLU A 626 -9.65 23.48 -13.52
C GLU A 626 -8.68 23.12 -14.64
N PRO A 627 -9.14 22.97 -15.88
CA PRO A 627 -8.28 22.63 -17.01
C PRO A 627 -7.39 23.82 -17.40
N ALA A 628 -6.09 23.56 -17.49
CA ALA A 628 -5.06 24.44 -18.05
C ALA A 628 -4.47 23.74 -19.28
N VAL A 629 -4.91 24.15 -20.47
CA VAL A 629 -4.73 23.41 -21.72
C VAL A 629 -3.51 23.92 -22.48
N ALA A 630 -2.56 23.03 -22.81
CA ALA A 630 -1.48 23.31 -23.74
C ALA A 630 -1.67 22.54 -25.05
N LEU A 631 -1.70 23.25 -26.16
CA LEU A 631 -1.68 22.68 -27.50
C LEU A 631 -0.25 22.43 -27.92
N LEU A 632 0.16 21.15 -27.98
CA LEU A 632 1.55 20.77 -28.16
C LEU A 632 1.97 20.66 -29.62
N SER A 633 3.21 21.11 -29.89
CA SER A 633 3.88 20.97 -31.17
C SER A 633 5.41 20.89 -30.98
N HIS A 634 6.13 20.77 -32.07
CA HIS A 634 7.60 20.87 -32.12
C HIS A 634 8.11 22.30 -32.05
N SER A 635 7.24 23.31 -32.14
CA SER A 635 7.54 24.74 -32.19
C SER A 635 6.75 25.53 -31.15
N ASN A 636 7.08 26.81 -30.95
CA ASN A 636 6.43 27.71 -30.02
C ASN A 636 5.84 28.91 -30.75
N PHE A 637 4.58 29.22 -30.54
CA PHE A 637 3.91 30.50 -30.84
C PHE A 637 4.20 31.06 -32.24
N GLY A 638 4.08 30.24 -33.29
CA GLY A 638 4.27 30.67 -34.68
C GLY A 638 5.71 30.60 -35.17
N SER A 639 6.65 30.04 -34.44
CA SER A 639 8.04 29.92 -34.86
C SER A 639 8.29 28.92 -35.99
N SER A 640 7.28 28.13 -36.40
CA SER A 640 7.33 27.18 -37.52
C SER A 640 5.98 27.08 -38.21
N ASP A 641 6.01 26.95 -39.54
CA ASP A 641 4.85 26.68 -40.36
C ASP A 641 4.81 25.23 -40.92
N SER A 642 5.68 24.36 -40.39
CA SER A 642 5.75 22.97 -40.83
C SER A 642 4.79 22.06 -40.04
N LEU A 643 4.19 21.10 -40.79
CA LEU A 643 3.36 20.00 -40.27
C LEU A 643 2.29 20.43 -39.23
N GLY A 644 2.32 19.87 -38.03
CA GLY A 644 1.28 20.04 -37.01
C GLY A 644 1.16 21.43 -36.40
N ALA A 645 2.14 22.32 -36.52
CA ALA A 645 2.12 23.66 -35.91
C ALA A 645 0.97 24.56 -36.38
N PRO A 646 0.72 24.74 -37.69
CA PRO A 646 -0.43 25.51 -38.16
C PRO A 646 -1.77 24.91 -37.70
N LYS A 647 -1.89 23.60 -37.71
CA LYS A 647 -3.10 22.89 -37.23
C LYS A 647 -3.38 23.23 -35.79
N MET A 648 -2.35 23.23 -34.90
CA MET A 648 -2.56 23.53 -33.48
C MET A 648 -2.92 24.99 -33.23
N ARG A 649 -2.43 25.95 -34.05
CA ARG A 649 -2.87 27.35 -34.02
C ARG A 649 -4.35 27.49 -34.42
N GLU A 650 -4.76 26.76 -35.44
CA GLU A 650 -6.16 26.72 -35.87
C GLU A 650 -7.07 26.14 -34.78
N VAL A 651 -6.64 25.05 -34.10
CA VAL A 651 -7.33 24.51 -32.91
C VAL A 651 -7.52 25.56 -31.83
N LEU A 652 -6.48 26.36 -31.54
CA LEU A 652 -6.58 27.44 -30.57
C LEU A 652 -7.68 28.45 -30.92
N GLN A 653 -7.75 28.87 -32.18
CA GLN A 653 -8.76 29.80 -32.65
C GLN A 653 -10.17 29.23 -32.51
N ILE A 654 -10.40 28.00 -33.00
CA ILE A 654 -11.71 27.32 -32.93
C ILE A 654 -12.15 27.17 -31.45
N VAL A 655 -11.25 26.73 -30.57
CA VAL A 655 -11.59 26.53 -29.14
C VAL A 655 -11.94 27.86 -28.48
N LYS A 656 -11.19 28.93 -28.74
CA LYS A 656 -11.48 30.28 -28.19
C LYS A 656 -12.79 30.84 -28.68
N GLU A 657 -13.21 30.54 -29.91
CA GLU A 657 -14.53 30.94 -30.43
C GLU A 657 -15.67 30.23 -29.70
N HIS A 658 -15.51 28.96 -29.36
CA HIS A 658 -16.53 28.15 -28.68
C HIS A 658 -16.53 28.32 -27.15
N ASN A 659 -15.35 28.48 -26.55
CA ASN A 659 -15.17 28.67 -25.10
C ASN A 659 -14.07 29.70 -24.81
N PRO A 660 -14.41 31.00 -24.86
CA PRO A 660 -13.45 32.10 -24.64
C PRO A 660 -12.86 32.14 -23.23
N HIS A 661 -13.48 31.48 -22.26
CA HIS A 661 -13.03 31.45 -20.86
C HIS A 661 -12.09 30.28 -20.52
N LEU A 662 -11.94 29.33 -21.43
CA LEU A 662 -11.04 28.19 -21.21
C LEU A 662 -9.58 28.69 -21.17
N MET A 663 -8.87 28.33 -20.12
CA MET A 663 -7.44 28.62 -19.99
C MET A 663 -6.65 27.71 -20.95
N ILE A 664 -6.39 28.23 -22.15
CA ILE A 664 -5.76 27.50 -23.26
C ILE A 664 -4.74 28.36 -23.99
N ASP A 665 -3.61 27.79 -24.37
CA ASP A 665 -2.62 28.44 -25.21
C ASP A 665 -1.80 27.44 -26.05
N GLY A 666 -1.09 27.94 -27.04
CA GLY A 666 -0.22 27.16 -27.96
C GLY A 666 -0.19 27.77 -29.37
N GLU A 667 0.49 27.17 -30.34
CA GLU A 667 1.24 25.90 -30.15
C GLU A 667 2.50 26.14 -29.31
N MET A 668 2.87 25.13 -28.53
CA MET A 668 4.10 25.18 -27.73
C MET A 668 4.71 23.79 -27.55
N ARG A 669 6.00 23.74 -27.22
CA ARG A 669 6.68 22.51 -26.85
C ARG A 669 6.29 22.06 -25.43
N GLY A 670 6.43 20.76 -25.16
CA GLY A 670 6.07 20.17 -23.87
C GLY A 670 6.84 20.71 -22.67
N ASP A 671 8.13 21.07 -22.85
CA ASP A 671 8.95 21.69 -21.81
C ASP A 671 8.38 23.07 -21.39
N LEU A 672 7.90 23.83 -22.34
CA LEU A 672 7.31 25.14 -22.12
C LEU A 672 5.91 25.03 -21.47
N ALA A 673 5.13 24.02 -21.87
CA ALA A 673 3.84 23.74 -21.28
C ALA A 673 3.92 23.44 -19.76
N MET A 674 4.99 22.77 -19.35
CA MET A 674 5.20 22.35 -17.97
C MET A 674 5.96 23.36 -17.10
N ASN A 675 6.53 24.42 -17.69
CA ASN A 675 7.35 25.41 -16.98
C ASN A 675 6.83 26.84 -17.20
N GLU A 676 6.07 27.34 -16.21
CA GLU A 676 5.50 28.70 -16.26
C GLU A 676 6.55 29.80 -16.35
N ALA A 677 7.65 29.71 -15.61
CA ALA A 677 8.70 30.73 -15.63
C ALA A 677 9.31 30.89 -17.03
N HIS A 678 9.71 29.77 -17.64
CA HIS A 678 10.23 29.74 -18.99
C HIS A 678 9.21 30.19 -20.05
N ARG A 679 7.93 29.82 -19.87
CA ARG A 679 6.85 30.28 -20.77
C ARG A 679 6.66 31.80 -20.70
N LYS A 680 6.71 32.40 -19.51
CA LYS A 680 6.60 33.85 -19.34
C LYS A 680 7.75 34.65 -19.93
N GLU A 681 8.93 34.08 -20.03
CA GLU A 681 10.07 34.72 -20.71
C GLU A 681 9.83 34.82 -22.21
N LEU A 682 9.23 33.79 -22.82
CA LEU A 682 8.99 33.73 -24.27
C LEU A 682 7.67 34.33 -24.71
N MET A 683 6.64 34.23 -23.88
CA MET A 683 5.29 34.70 -24.11
C MET A 683 4.69 35.29 -22.81
N PRO A 684 5.03 36.51 -22.44
CA PRO A 684 4.54 37.15 -21.21
C PRO A 684 3.02 37.23 -21.11
N ASP A 685 2.33 37.33 -22.26
CA ASP A 685 0.88 37.47 -22.35
C ASP A 685 0.15 36.13 -22.39
N SER A 686 0.83 35.00 -22.21
CA SER A 686 0.20 33.68 -22.16
C SER A 686 -0.83 33.60 -21.02
N PRO A 687 -2.07 33.21 -21.29
CA PRO A 687 -3.12 33.10 -20.27
C PRO A 687 -2.92 31.94 -19.32
N LEU A 688 -2.03 30.97 -19.65
CA LEU A 688 -1.78 29.81 -18.81
C LEU A 688 -1.05 30.21 -17.52
N LYS A 689 -1.63 29.81 -16.39
CA LYS A 689 -1.04 29.95 -15.04
C LYS A 689 -0.55 28.60 -14.54
N GLY A 690 0.63 28.55 -13.97
CA GLY A 690 1.22 27.31 -13.50
C GLY A 690 1.65 26.39 -14.66
N SER A 691 1.85 25.11 -14.35
CA SER A 691 2.04 24.07 -15.36
C SER A 691 0.71 23.71 -16.02
N ALA A 692 0.72 23.45 -17.33
CA ALA A 692 -0.45 22.90 -17.99
C ALA A 692 -0.80 21.51 -17.41
N ASN A 693 -2.08 21.24 -17.28
CA ASN A 693 -2.57 19.95 -16.78
C ASN A 693 -3.33 19.14 -17.84
N LEU A 694 -3.68 19.75 -18.99
CA LEU A 694 -4.21 19.06 -20.16
C LEU A 694 -3.27 19.29 -21.35
N LEU A 695 -2.69 18.19 -21.83
CA LEU A 695 -1.80 18.18 -23.00
C LEU A 695 -2.54 17.61 -24.20
N VAL A 696 -2.72 18.44 -25.23
CA VAL A 696 -3.35 18.06 -26.50
C VAL A 696 -2.29 17.90 -27.57
N PHE A 697 -2.28 16.77 -28.24
CA PHE A 697 -1.27 16.40 -29.23
C PHE A 697 -1.81 16.49 -30.67
N PRO A 698 -0.96 16.80 -31.65
CA PRO A 698 -1.39 16.96 -33.04
C PRO A 698 -1.82 15.65 -33.72
N ASP A 699 -1.34 14.52 -33.21
CA ASP A 699 -1.64 13.18 -33.75
C ASP A 699 -1.43 12.07 -32.70
N LEU A 700 -1.92 10.87 -33.02
CA LEU A 700 -1.86 9.70 -32.15
C LEU A 700 -0.44 9.25 -31.84
N SER A 701 0.49 9.38 -32.77
CA SER A 701 1.88 8.94 -32.58
C SER A 701 2.58 9.79 -31.53
N ALA A 702 2.44 11.12 -31.63
CA ALA A 702 2.98 12.06 -30.66
C ALA A 702 2.42 11.80 -29.26
N SER A 703 1.11 11.63 -29.16
CA SER A 703 0.40 11.37 -27.92
C SER A 703 0.80 10.02 -27.29
N ARG A 704 0.83 8.93 -28.05
CA ARG A 704 1.16 7.59 -27.56
C ARG A 704 2.61 7.46 -27.11
N ILE A 705 3.53 8.04 -27.87
CA ILE A 705 4.96 8.05 -27.51
C ILE A 705 5.15 8.81 -26.19
N SER A 706 4.60 10.03 -26.12
CA SER A 706 4.70 10.86 -24.90
C SER A 706 4.09 10.19 -23.67
N TYR A 707 2.88 9.63 -23.81
CA TYR A 707 2.22 8.88 -22.74
C TYR A 707 3.05 7.67 -22.28
N SER A 708 3.60 6.90 -23.23
CA SER A 708 4.39 5.71 -22.92
C SER A 708 5.72 6.05 -22.23
N LEU A 709 6.39 7.12 -22.69
CA LEU A 709 7.64 7.61 -22.09
C LEU A 709 7.40 8.13 -20.66
N LEU A 710 6.42 9.01 -20.48
CA LEU A 710 6.08 9.55 -19.15
C LEU A 710 5.70 8.44 -18.17
N ARG A 711 4.92 7.46 -18.62
CA ARG A 711 4.55 6.30 -17.80
C ARG A 711 5.74 5.40 -17.47
N GLY A 712 6.67 5.19 -18.42
CA GLY A 712 7.82 4.31 -18.26
C GLY A 712 8.96 4.92 -17.44
N THR A 713 9.12 6.23 -17.48
CA THR A 713 10.20 6.96 -16.80
C THR A 713 9.82 7.50 -15.42
N THR A 714 8.54 7.46 -15.08
CA THR A 714 8.04 7.95 -13.79
C THR A 714 7.33 6.84 -13.02
N THR A 715 7.13 7.04 -11.72
CA THR A 715 6.28 6.19 -10.88
C THR A 715 4.80 6.59 -10.99
N ALA A 716 4.38 7.15 -12.14
CA ALA A 716 3.04 7.65 -12.35
C ALA A 716 2.00 6.54 -12.28
N ILE A 717 0.91 6.82 -11.58
CA ILE A 717 -0.27 5.96 -11.59
C ILE A 717 -1.23 6.50 -12.66
N THR A 718 -1.84 5.59 -13.42
CA THR A 718 -2.70 5.95 -14.55
C THR A 718 -4.17 5.76 -14.22
N VAL A 719 -5.02 6.73 -14.64
CA VAL A 719 -6.47 6.59 -14.70
C VAL A 719 -6.90 6.74 -16.17
N GLY A 720 -7.75 5.84 -16.64
CA GLY A 720 -8.16 5.78 -18.03
C GLY A 720 -7.70 4.50 -18.74
N PRO A 721 -7.87 4.38 -20.06
CA PRO A 721 -8.42 5.40 -20.97
C PRO A 721 -9.90 5.71 -20.71
N ILE A 722 -10.22 6.99 -20.61
CA ILE A 722 -11.60 7.47 -20.56
C ILE A 722 -12.06 7.69 -22.00
N LEU A 723 -13.06 6.96 -22.43
CA LEU A 723 -13.66 7.16 -23.76
C LEU A 723 -14.63 8.34 -23.69
N MET A 724 -14.42 9.31 -24.57
CA MET A 724 -15.21 10.54 -24.68
C MET A 724 -16.06 10.53 -25.97
N GLY A 725 -17.14 11.29 -25.98
CA GLY A 725 -17.98 11.52 -27.14
C GLY A 725 -19.06 10.46 -27.39
N MET A 726 -19.17 9.43 -26.55
CA MET A 726 -20.22 8.41 -26.67
C MET A 726 -21.54 8.88 -26.05
N ASN A 727 -22.66 8.37 -26.59
CA ASN A 727 -24.01 8.69 -26.13
C ASN A 727 -24.34 8.14 -24.74
N LYS A 728 -23.63 7.10 -24.29
CA LYS A 728 -23.71 6.54 -22.93
C LYS A 728 -22.33 6.25 -22.39
N SER A 729 -22.23 6.20 -21.06
CA SER A 729 -20.98 5.92 -20.34
C SER A 729 -20.46 4.52 -20.70
N ALA A 730 -19.49 4.45 -21.60
CA ALA A 730 -18.85 3.21 -22.03
C ALA A 730 -17.33 3.43 -22.14
N HIS A 731 -16.55 2.60 -21.47
CA HIS A 731 -15.10 2.78 -21.37
C HIS A 731 -14.35 1.50 -21.72
N ILE A 732 -13.20 1.69 -22.38
CA ILE A 732 -12.36 0.59 -22.88
C ILE A 732 -11.03 0.64 -22.19
N LEU A 733 -10.70 -0.39 -21.43
CA LEU A 733 -9.41 -0.60 -20.79
C LEU A 733 -8.40 -1.25 -21.75
N ASN A 734 -7.24 -1.58 -21.23
CA ASN A 734 -6.22 -2.37 -21.92
C ASN A 734 -6.01 -3.71 -21.18
N PRO A 735 -5.58 -4.79 -21.84
CA PRO A 735 -5.33 -6.09 -21.22
C PRO A 735 -4.34 -6.05 -20.03
N GLY A 736 -3.42 -5.06 -20.02
CA GLY A 736 -2.50 -4.82 -18.92
C GLY A 736 -3.06 -3.98 -17.76
N ALA A 737 -4.38 -3.72 -17.73
CA ALA A 737 -4.98 -2.97 -16.62
C ALA A 737 -4.84 -3.73 -15.29
N SER A 738 -4.49 -3.00 -14.22
CA SER A 738 -4.52 -3.52 -12.86
C SER A 738 -5.95 -3.50 -12.29
N VAL A 739 -6.23 -4.28 -11.26
CA VAL A 739 -7.53 -4.27 -10.56
C VAL A 739 -7.85 -2.86 -10.07
N ARG A 740 -6.89 -2.14 -9.51
CA ARG A 740 -7.10 -0.74 -9.08
C ARG A 740 -7.53 0.16 -10.24
N ARG A 741 -6.97 -0.03 -11.43
CA ARG A 741 -7.38 0.72 -12.63
C ARG A 741 -8.81 0.38 -13.06
N ILE A 742 -9.20 -0.89 -12.93
CA ILE A 742 -10.58 -1.34 -13.20
C ILE A 742 -11.54 -0.67 -12.20
N ILE A 743 -11.23 -0.68 -10.91
CA ILE A 743 -12.03 -0.04 -9.86
C ILE A 743 -12.19 1.47 -10.12
N ASN A 744 -11.09 2.15 -10.44
CA ASN A 744 -11.12 3.58 -10.76
C ASN A 744 -12.03 3.86 -11.97
N MET A 745 -11.98 3.02 -13.00
CA MET A 745 -12.82 3.19 -14.20
C MET A 745 -14.28 2.82 -13.96
N ILE A 746 -14.57 1.83 -13.10
CA ILE A 746 -15.96 1.53 -12.69
C ILE A 746 -16.55 2.72 -11.93
N ALA A 747 -15.81 3.29 -10.97
CA ALA A 747 -16.27 4.46 -10.23
C ALA A 747 -16.49 5.67 -11.15
N TYR A 748 -15.54 5.91 -12.07
CA TYR A 748 -15.66 6.98 -13.06
C TYR A 748 -16.87 6.76 -13.98
N ALA A 749 -17.06 5.56 -14.49
CA ALA A 749 -18.20 5.19 -15.33
C ALA A 749 -19.54 5.40 -14.60
N ALA A 750 -19.60 5.07 -13.32
CA ALA A 750 -20.77 5.32 -12.48
C ALA A 750 -21.08 6.82 -12.33
N VAL A 751 -20.07 7.65 -12.07
CA VAL A 751 -20.24 9.11 -11.96
C VAL A 751 -20.71 9.71 -13.28
N LYS A 752 -20.15 9.27 -14.42
CA LYS A 752 -20.55 9.75 -15.73
C LYS A 752 -21.99 9.36 -16.04
N ALA A 753 -22.40 8.13 -15.73
CA ALA A 753 -23.77 7.66 -15.94
C ALA A 753 -24.81 8.38 -15.06
N GLN A 754 -24.44 8.90 -13.88
CA GLN A 754 -25.32 9.73 -13.04
C GLN A 754 -25.65 11.09 -13.67
N GLN A 755 -24.85 11.54 -14.63
CA GLN A 755 -24.99 12.87 -15.28
C GLN A 755 -25.60 12.77 -16.70
N GLU A 756 -25.76 11.56 -17.23
CA GLU A 756 -26.44 11.26 -18.50
C GLU A 756 -27.93 10.97 -18.29
#